data_26ffa57d0b2b6f413c9a7ca3cb5c4ba1
#
_entry.id   26ffa57d0b2b6f413c9a7ca3cb5c4ba1
#
_cell.length_a   1.000
_cell.length_b   1.000
_cell.length_c   1.000
_cell.angle_alpha   90.00
_cell.angle_beta   90.00
_cell.angle_gamma   90.00
#
_symmetry.space_group_name_H-M   'P 1'
#
loop_
_entity.id
_entity.type
_entity.pdbx_description
1 polymer ?
#
loop_
_entity_poly.entity_id
_entity_poly.type
_entity_poly.pdbx_seq_one_letter_code
_entity_poly.pdbx_strand_id
1 'polypeptide(L)'
;MEYNFREIEQKWQKTWATEKTYHVEMDEKKKFYVLNMFPYPSGAGLHVGHPLGYIASDIYARYKRSCGYNVLNPMGYDAYGLPAEQYAIQTGQHPAVTTETNIKRYREQLDKIGFSFDWDREVRTCDPKYYHWTQWAFEQMFNHFYCKKCEKAQPISKLIKHFEEKGAEGTENFAQSEELHFTADEWKQMSEVEKQQVLMNYRIAYLGETMVNWCPKLGTVLANDEVVDGVSERGGYPVVQKKMKQWCLRVSAYAQRLLDGLENIDWTDSLKETQRNWIGRSEGTEMEFAVKDSDVKFTIFTTRADTIFGVTFMVLAPESELVQQLTTANQKAEVDAYLEATKKRTERERIADRRVTGVFTGSYAVNPFTGDAIPVWVSDYVLAGYGTGAIMAVPAHDSRDYAFARHFNLPIIPLIEGADVSEESFDAKEGTVMNSPVEGKETLHNFSLNGLSVKEAIAATKKFVTENKLGRVKVNFRLRDAIFSRQRYWGEPFPVYYKDGMPQMVPEACLPLELPEVTKFLPTETGEPPLGNATRWAWDTEKNCVTENSRIDHKTVFPLELSTMPGFAGSSAYYLRYMDPQNDTALVGETADKYWQNVDLYIGGSEHATGHLIYSRFWNKFLFDLGVSCKDEPYQKLVNQGMIQGRSNFVYRIKDTNTFVSLGLKDQYETTPIHVDVNIVQNDVLDVEAFKQWRPEYATAEFVLEDGKYICGWAIEKMSKSMYNVVNPDMIVEKYGADTLRLYEMFLGPINQSKPWDSNGIDGCFRFLRKAWNLFYPQNGDWAVTDVEPTKENLKTLHKLIKKVSEDIEEFSYNTSVPAFMIAVGELAQQKCVSRKVLEQFVVLLAPFAPHIAEELWHTLGNSGSVCDAEWPKFDENYLKEDSQTLSISFNGKTRFTLDFPADASKECIQETALASEQAQKYLEGKQVVKVIVVPGRIVNIVIK
;
A
#
# COMPACT_ATOMS: atom_id res chain seq x y z
N MET A 1 -23.85 -24.97 -32.43
CA MET A 1 -24.22 -24.63 -31.03
C MET A 1 -23.87 -23.18 -30.74
N GLU A 2 -24.82 -22.42 -30.22
CA GLU A 2 -24.61 -21.02 -29.84
C GLU A 2 -23.82 -20.92 -28.52
N TYR A 3 -23.05 -19.87 -28.40
CA TYR A 3 -22.30 -19.58 -27.16
C TYR A 3 -23.25 -19.10 -26.05
N ASN A 4 -23.55 -19.98 -25.10
CA ASN A 4 -24.37 -19.69 -23.93
C ASN A 4 -23.50 -19.54 -22.69
N PHE A 5 -22.99 -18.32 -22.47
CA PHE A 5 -22.10 -18.06 -21.36
C PHE A 5 -22.74 -18.29 -19.99
N ARG A 6 -24.04 -18.05 -19.82
CA ARG A 6 -24.74 -18.24 -18.55
C ARG A 6 -24.70 -19.67 -18.08
N GLU A 7 -25.05 -20.61 -18.98
CA GLU A 7 -25.01 -22.04 -18.67
C GLU A 7 -23.59 -22.55 -18.46
N ILE A 8 -22.63 -22.12 -19.29
CA ILE A 8 -21.22 -22.53 -19.22
C ILE A 8 -20.60 -22.07 -17.89
N GLU A 9 -20.76 -20.79 -17.53
CA GLU A 9 -20.18 -20.23 -16.33
C GLU A 9 -20.79 -20.85 -15.07
N GLN A 10 -22.07 -21.00 -15.00
CA GLN A 10 -22.78 -21.64 -13.89
C GLN A 10 -22.36 -23.09 -13.71
N LYS A 11 -22.27 -23.85 -14.80
CA LYS A 11 -21.81 -25.26 -14.80
C LYS A 11 -20.42 -25.40 -14.20
N TRP A 12 -19.45 -24.61 -14.66
CA TRP A 12 -18.06 -24.75 -14.24
C TRP A 12 -17.81 -24.19 -12.85
N GLN A 13 -18.44 -23.11 -12.47
CA GLN A 13 -18.37 -22.60 -11.10
C GLN A 13 -18.87 -23.65 -10.10
N LYS A 14 -19.96 -24.30 -10.40
CA LYS A 14 -20.49 -25.41 -9.59
C LYS A 14 -19.54 -26.61 -9.55
N THR A 15 -18.98 -27.00 -10.70
CA THR A 15 -18.06 -28.12 -10.80
C THR A 15 -16.78 -27.87 -10.01
N TRP A 16 -16.16 -26.69 -10.16
CA TRP A 16 -14.97 -26.30 -9.43
C TRP A 16 -15.19 -26.29 -7.91
N ALA A 17 -16.33 -25.78 -7.46
CA ALA A 17 -16.68 -25.76 -6.05
C ALA A 17 -16.90 -27.17 -5.49
N THR A 18 -17.61 -28.03 -6.22
CA THR A 18 -17.96 -29.40 -5.80
C THR A 18 -16.72 -30.32 -5.78
N GLU A 19 -15.91 -30.24 -6.82
CA GLU A 19 -14.68 -31.03 -6.96
C GLU A 19 -13.48 -30.45 -6.22
N LYS A 20 -13.62 -29.26 -5.67
CA LYS A 20 -12.53 -28.52 -5.01
C LYS A 20 -11.29 -28.42 -5.91
N THR A 21 -11.49 -28.04 -7.16
CA THR A 21 -10.48 -28.01 -8.22
C THR A 21 -9.24 -27.21 -7.84
N TYR A 22 -9.43 -26.15 -7.06
CA TYR A 22 -8.34 -25.22 -6.68
C TYR A 22 -7.80 -25.47 -5.28
N HIS A 23 -8.27 -26.51 -4.60
CA HIS A 23 -7.69 -26.93 -3.32
C HIS A 23 -6.26 -27.39 -3.53
N VAL A 24 -5.37 -26.95 -2.64
CA VAL A 24 -3.93 -27.24 -2.73
C VAL A 24 -3.40 -27.80 -1.42
N GLU A 25 -2.58 -28.84 -1.54
CA GLU A 25 -1.79 -29.40 -0.44
C GLU A 25 -0.31 -29.33 -0.80
N MET A 26 0.55 -29.45 0.19
CA MET A 26 1.99 -29.60 -0.04
C MET A 26 2.28 -30.87 -0.84
N ASP A 27 3.13 -30.77 -1.84
CA ASP A 27 3.57 -31.92 -2.66
C ASP A 27 5.05 -31.80 -3.06
N GLU A 28 5.49 -32.57 -4.03
CA GLU A 28 6.89 -32.59 -4.50
C GLU A 28 7.19 -31.47 -5.50
N LYS A 29 6.16 -30.82 -6.03
CA LYS A 29 6.35 -29.72 -6.98
C LYS A 29 6.93 -28.50 -6.32
N LYS A 30 7.62 -27.69 -7.11
CA LYS A 30 8.05 -26.37 -6.67
C LYS A 30 6.83 -25.50 -6.39
N LYS A 31 6.81 -24.87 -5.21
CA LYS A 31 5.71 -24.02 -4.80
C LYS A 31 5.70 -22.68 -5.54
N PHE A 32 4.51 -22.09 -5.65
CA PHE A 32 4.33 -20.71 -6.00
C PHE A 32 3.17 -20.11 -5.20
N TYR A 33 3.44 -19.10 -4.41
CA TYR A 33 2.46 -18.46 -3.55
C TYR A 33 2.03 -17.13 -4.14
N VAL A 34 0.79 -17.03 -4.60
CA VAL A 34 0.15 -15.82 -5.13
C VAL A 34 -0.83 -15.30 -4.09
N LEU A 35 -0.73 -14.04 -3.72
CA LEU A 35 -1.60 -13.43 -2.73
C LEU A 35 -2.12 -12.09 -3.20
N ASN A 36 -3.41 -11.87 -2.98
CA ASN A 36 -4.05 -10.56 -3.06
C ASN A 36 -4.18 -9.94 -1.67
N MET A 37 -4.12 -8.61 -1.60
CA MET A 37 -4.59 -7.92 -0.41
C MET A 37 -6.08 -8.22 -0.25
N PHE A 38 -6.45 -8.89 0.84
CA PHE A 38 -7.82 -9.35 1.03
C PHE A 38 -8.79 -8.18 1.27
N PRO A 39 -10.06 -8.32 0.85
CA PRO A 39 -11.01 -7.22 0.92
C PRO A 39 -11.52 -7.01 2.35
N TYR A 40 -11.88 -5.76 2.64
CA TYR A 40 -12.73 -5.40 3.77
C TYR A 40 -14.21 -5.46 3.31
N PRO A 41 -15.04 -6.37 3.84
CA PRO A 41 -16.40 -6.55 3.35
C PRO A 41 -17.31 -5.39 3.79
N SER A 42 -17.63 -4.51 2.84
CA SER A 42 -18.56 -3.39 3.04
C SER A 42 -19.97 -3.71 2.53
N GLY A 43 -20.99 -3.01 3.06
CA GLY A 43 -22.38 -3.29 2.75
C GLY A 43 -22.81 -3.08 1.30
N ALA A 44 -21.98 -2.41 0.48
CA ALA A 44 -22.27 -2.22 -0.94
C ALA A 44 -21.92 -3.41 -1.82
N GLY A 45 -21.12 -4.32 -1.33
CA GLY A 45 -20.46 -5.30 -2.16
C GLY A 45 -19.31 -4.68 -2.97
N LEU A 46 -18.83 -5.45 -3.95
CA LEU A 46 -17.75 -5.03 -4.86
C LEU A 46 -18.29 -4.11 -5.96
N HIS A 47 -17.50 -3.15 -6.38
CA HIS A 47 -17.66 -2.48 -7.68
C HIS A 47 -16.60 -3.00 -8.67
N VAL A 48 -16.73 -2.64 -9.96
CA VAL A 48 -15.85 -3.16 -11.03
C VAL A 48 -14.36 -2.83 -10.84
N GLY A 49 -14.02 -1.88 -9.99
CA GLY A 49 -12.63 -1.56 -9.66
C GLY A 49 -11.93 -2.57 -8.74
N HIS A 50 -12.68 -3.24 -7.88
CA HIS A 50 -12.11 -4.19 -6.92
C HIS A 50 -11.48 -5.43 -7.57
N PRO A 51 -12.11 -6.09 -8.56
CA PRO A 51 -11.57 -7.32 -9.11
C PRO A 51 -10.36 -7.13 -10.03
N LEU A 52 -9.97 -5.91 -10.37
CA LEU A 52 -8.83 -5.65 -11.26
C LEU A 52 -7.56 -6.40 -10.82
N GLY A 53 -7.16 -6.21 -9.56
CA GLY A 53 -6.00 -6.89 -8.98
C GLY A 53 -6.22 -8.40 -8.84
N TYR A 54 -7.43 -8.82 -8.50
CA TYR A 54 -7.78 -10.24 -8.33
C TYR A 54 -7.74 -10.99 -9.67
N ILE A 55 -8.21 -10.38 -10.75
CA ILE A 55 -8.14 -10.95 -12.09
C ILE A 55 -6.67 -11.06 -12.54
N ALA A 56 -5.89 -10.01 -12.32
CA ALA A 56 -4.47 -10.01 -12.67
C ALA A 56 -3.70 -11.13 -11.97
N SER A 57 -3.91 -11.31 -10.67
CA SER A 57 -3.28 -12.38 -9.90
C SER A 57 -3.78 -13.77 -10.27
N ASP A 58 -5.07 -13.90 -10.58
CA ASP A 58 -5.67 -15.17 -11.00
C ASP A 58 -5.13 -15.66 -12.34
N ILE A 59 -4.92 -14.75 -13.28
CA ILE A 59 -4.25 -15.07 -14.56
C ILE A 59 -2.85 -15.63 -14.28
N TYR A 60 -2.09 -14.97 -13.43
CA TYR A 60 -0.74 -15.41 -13.08
C TYR A 60 -0.73 -16.73 -12.35
N ALA A 61 -1.65 -16.95 -11.41
CA ALA A 61 -1.81 -18.19 -10.67
C ALA A 61 -2.13 -19.37 -11.59
N ARG A 62 -3.06 -19.22 -12.52
CA ARG A 62 -3.44 -20.22 -13.51
C ARG A 62 -2.29 -20.54 -14.46
N TYR A 63 -1.59 -19.52 -14.91
CA TYR A 63 -0.38 -19.67 -15.75
C TYR A 63 0.71 -20.48 -15.04
N LYS A 64 1.04 -20.13 -13.79
CA LYS A 64 2.05 -20.87 -13.01
C LYS A 64 1.66 -22.33 -12.76
N ARG A 65 0.39 -22.59 -12.52
CA ARG A 65 -0.12 -23.96 -12.39
C ARG A 65 0.09 -24.76 -13.67
N SER A 66 -0.24 -24.18 -14.82
CA SER A 66 0.04 -24.80 -16.15
C SER A 66 1.53 -24.98 -16.39
N CYS A 67 2.39 -24.16 -15.82
CA CYS A 67 3.85 -24.29 -15.88
C CYS A 67 4.42 -25.35 -14.93
N GLY A 68 3.59 -26.09 -14.21
CA GLY A 68 3.99 -27.22 -13.36
C GLY A 68 4.27 -26.88 -11.90
N TYR A 69 3.96 -25.66 -11.46
CA TYR A 69 4.09 -25.27 -10.05
C TYR A 69 2.91 -25.76 -9.21
N ASN A 70 3.17 -25.96 -7.92
CA ASN A 70 2.11 -26.12 -6.92
C ASN A 70 1.74 -24.74 -6.40
N VAL A 71 0.58 -24.25 -6.79
CA VAL A 71 0.18 -22.84 -6.58
C VAL A 71 -0.76 -22.72 -5.39
N LEU A 72 -0.35 -21.91 -4.41
CA LEU A 72 -1.21 -21.44 -3.32
C LEU A 72 -1.80 -20.09 -3.70
N ASN A 73 -3.14 -20.05 -3.83
CA ASN A 73 -3.89 -18.83 -4.16
C ASN A 73 -5.10 -18.71 -3.20
N PRO A 74 -4.87 -18.29 -1.96
CA PRO A 74 -5.94 -18.21 -0.95
C PRO A 74 -6.71 -16.90 -1.01
N MET A 75 -7.86 -16.88 -0.36
CA MET A 75 -8.68 -15.68 -0.17
C MET A 75 -9.40 -15.72 1.18
N GLY A 76 -9.64 -14.57 1.74
CA GLY A 76 -10.36 -14.36 2.98
C GLY A 76 -10.82 -12.93 3.13
N TYR A 77 -11.09 -12.52 4.38
CA TYR A 77 -11.69 -11.22 4.65
C TYR A 77 -11.03 -10.52 5.84
N ASP A 78 -10.68 -9.26 5.63
CA ASP A 78 -10.34 -8.34 6.71
C ASP A 78 -11.65 -7.81 7.30
N ALA A 79 -12.06 -8.37 8.45
CA ALA A 79 -13.44 -8.28 8.91
C ALA A 79 -13.64 -7.45 10.18
N TYR A 80 -12.56 -6.96 10.79
CA TYR A 80 -12.63 -6.03 11.92
C TYR A 80 -12.45 -4.58 11.45
N GLY A 81 -12.99 -3.64 12.21
CA GLY A 81 -12.76 -2.22 12.00
C GLY A 81 -13.99 -1.34 12.16
N LEU A 82 -13.77 -0.06 11.96
CA LEU A 82 -14.71 1.02 12.24
C LEU A 82 -16.02 0.99 11.40
N PRO A 83 -16.03 0.58 10.11
CA PRO A 83 -17.25 0.66 9.32
C PRO A 83 -18.42 -0.18 9.83
N ALA A 84 -18.14 -1.41 10.25
CA ALA A 84 -19.18 -2.28 10.81
C ALA A 84 -19.69 -1.77 12.16
N GLU A 85 -18.79 -1.22 12.97
CA GLU A 85 -19.14 -0.63 14.26
C GLU A 85 -20.00 0.64 14.11
N GLN A 86 -19.67 1.52 13.18
CA GLN A 86 -20.49 2.71 12.89
C GLN A 86 -21.89 2.35 12.42
N TYR A 87 -22.01 1.34 11.58
CA TYR A 87 -23.31 0.83 11.15
C TYR A 87 -24.09 0.27 12.35
N ALA A 88 -23.42 -0.46 13.25
CA ALA A 88 -24.02 -0.96 14.47
C ALA A 88 -24.54 0.17 15.38
N ILE A 89 -23.76 1.24 15.54
CA ILE A 89 -24.15 2.42 16.33
C ILE A 89 -25.40 3.07 15.73
N GLN A 90 -25.48 3.19 14.40
CA GLN A 90 -26.58 3.84 13.71
C GLN A 90 -27.87 3.01 13.71
N THR A 91 -27.75 1.68 13.61
CA THR A 91 -28.89 0.79 13.40
C THR A 91 -29.26 -0.08 14.61
N GLY A 92 -28.38 -0.17 15.59
CA GLY A 92 -28.50 -1.10 16.72
C GLY A 92 -28.21 -2.57 16.36
N GLN A 93 -27.82 -2.88 15.11
CA GLN A 93 -27.47 -4.23 14.69
C GLN A 93 -26.04 -4.58 15.15
N HIS A 94 -25.85 -5.79 15.70
CA HIS A 94 -24.53 -6.25 16.12
C HIS A 94 -23.55 -6.30 14.93
N PRO A 95 -22.29 -5.81 15.08
CA PRO A 95 -21.31 -5.79 13.98
C PRO A 95 -21.05 -7.15 13.34
N ALA A 96 -21.10 -8.24 14.13
CA ALA A 96 -20.92 -9.60 13.62
C ALA A 96 -21.98 -9.99 12.58
N VAL A 97 -23.23 -9.59 12.78
CA VAL A 97 -24.35 -9.86 11.84
C VAL A 97 -24.14 -9.12 10.53
N THR A 98 -23.81 -7.84 10.62
CA THR A 98 -23.51 -7.00 9.45
C THR A 98 -22.32 -7.58 8.67
N THR A 99 -21.25 -7.93 9.36
CA THR A 99 -20.03 -8.50 8.76
C THR A 99 -20.34 -9.82 8.05
N GLU A 100 -21.11 -10.72 8.67
CA GLU A 100 -21.49 -12.00 8.06
C GLU A 100 -22.32 -11.80 6.78
N THR A 101 -23.26 -10.87 6.78
CA THR A 101 -24.06 -10.52 5.62
C THR A 101 -23.20 -9.98 4.49
N ASN A 102 -22.25 -9.11 4.82
CA ASN A 102 -21.34 -8.52 3.84
C ASN A 102 -20.37 -9.54 3.25
N ILE A 103 -19.86 -10.46 4.07
CA ILE A 103 -19.00 -11.57 3.62
C ILE A 103 -19.74 -12.47 2.63
N LYS A 104 -20.99 -12.84 2.91
CA LYS A 104 -21.82 -13.63 1.98
C LYS A 104 -21.99 -12.92 0.65
N ARG A 105 -22.24 -11.62 0.67
CA ARG A 105 -22.38 -10.81 -0.55
C ARG A 105 -21.08 -10.78 -1.37
N TYR A 106 -19.96 -10.56 -0.73
CA TYR A 106 -18.64 -10.57 -1.37
C TYR A 106 -18.32 -11.95 -1.96
N ARG A 107 -18.59 -13.01 -1.21
CA ARG A 107 -18.35 -14.38 -1.67
C ARG A 107 -19.18 -14.71 -2.92
N GLU A 108 -20.45 -14.35 -2.95
CA GLU A 108 -21.31 -14.54 -4.12
C GLU A 108 -20.77 -13.80 -5.36
N GLN A 109 -20.31 -12.58 -5.20
CA GLN A 109 -19.74 -11.80 -6.29
C GLN A 109 -18.41 -12.38 -6.79
N LEU A 110 -17.52 -12.79 -5.87
CA LEU A 110 -16.24 -13.42 -6.23
C LEU A 110 -16.44 -14.76 -6.93
N ASP A 111 -17.37 -15.58 -6.46
CA ASP A 111 -17.68 -16.88 -7.07
C ASP A 111 -18.18 -16.72 -8.51
N LYS A 112 -18.98 -15.70 -8.79
CA LYS A 112 -19.48 -15.40 -10.15
C LYS A 112 -18.40 -14.96 -11.14
N ILE A 113 -17.27 -14.42 -10.65
CA ILE A 113 -16.16 -14.02 -11.51
C ILE A 113 -15.24 -15.20 -11.86
N GLY A 114 -15.32 -16.29 -11.09
CA GLY A 114 -14.67 -17.56 -11.42
C GLY A 114 -13.17 -17.60 -11.10
N PHE A 115 -12.78 -17.09 -9.94
CA PHE A 115 -11.39 -17.13 -9.48
C PHE A 115 -10.94 -18.52 -9.06
N SER A 116 -9.63 -18.78 -9.17
CA SER A 116 -9.00 -20.04 -8.74
C SER A 116 -8.57 -20.00 -7.26
N PHE A 117 -9.40 -19.42 -6.40
CA PHE A 117 -9.10 -19.36 -4.96
C PHE A 117 -9.31 -20.69 -4.27
N ASP A 118 -8.40 -21.03 -3.37
CA ASP A 118 -8.56 -22.15 -2.44
C ASP A 118 -9.37 -21.69 -1.20
N TRP A 119 -10.69 -21.82 -1.29
CA TRP A 119 -11.59 -21.39 -0.23
C TRP A 119 -11.54 -22.25 1.03
N ASP A 120 -10.94 -23.44 0.98
CA ASP A 120 -10.70 -24.24 2.18
C ASP A 120 -9.69 -23.57 3.13
N ARG A 121 -8.96 -22.57 2.63
CA ARG A 121 -7.99 -21.77 3.39
C ARG A 121 -8.52 -20.38 3.80
N GLU A 122 -9.83 -20.15 3.64
CA GLU A 122 -10.45 -18.87 4.02
C GLU A 122 -10.14 -18.51 5.46
N VAL A 123 -9.73 -17.27 5.69
CA VAL A 123 -9.56 -16.68 7.01
C VAL A 123 -10.44 -15.44 7.14
N ARG A 124 -10.87 -15.16 8.36
CA ARG A 124 -11.61 -13.95 8.73
C ARG A 124 -10.96 -13.37 9.97
N THR A 125 -10.52 -12.15 9.92
CA THR A 125 -9.81 -11.54 11.05
C THR A 125 -10.65 -11.43 12.32
N CYS A 126 -11.99 -11.45 12.19
CA CYS A 126 -12.94 -11.44 13.31
C CYS A 126 -13.23 -12.83 13.90
N ASP A 127 -12.71 -13.90 13.30
CA ASP A 127 -12.89 -15.25 13.84
C ASP A 127 -11.92 -15.49 15.01
N PRO A 128 -12.41 -15.94 16.18
CA PRO A 128 -11.55 -16.28 17.33
C PRO A 128 -10.42 -17.26 17.01
N LYS A 129 -10.63 -18.21 16.11
CA LYS A 129 -9.56 -19.12 15.66
C LYS A 129 -8.44 -18.42 14.92
N TYR A 130 -8.76 -17.33 14.26
CA TYR A 130 -7.77 -16.51 13.56
C TYR A 130 -7.08 -15.53 14.52
N TYR A 131 -7.83 -14.72 15.27
CA TYR A 131 -7.20 -13.70 16.12
C TYR A 131 -6.54 -14.29 17.39
N HIS A 132 -6.77 -15.56 17.69
CA HIS A 132 -5.95 -16.32 18.64
C HIS A 132 -4.45 -16.04 18.41
N TRP A 133 -4.03 -16.11 17.13
CA TRP A 133 -2.62 -15.95 16.76
C TRP A 133 -2.16 -14.49 16.72
N THR A 134 -3.06 -13.59 16.50
CA THR A 134 -2.80 -12.15 16.66
C THR A 134 -2.54 -11.83 18.14
N GLN A 135 -3.36 -12.35 19.04
CA GLN A 135 -3.18 -12.21 20.47
C GLN A 135 -1.88 -12.88 20.95
N TRP A 136 -1.61 -14.08 20.47
CA TRP A 136 -0.36 -14.78 20.78
C TRP A 136 0.86 -13.97 20.35
N ALA A 137 0.88 -13.41 19.16
CA ALA A 137 1.99 -12.59 18.66
C ALA A 137 2.17 -11.33 19.52
N PHE A 138 1.08 -10.70 19.95
CA PHE A 138 1.13 -9.57 20.87
C PHE A 138 1.78 -9.96 22.21
N GLU A 139 1.43 -11.10 22.78
CA GLU A 139 2.05 -11.62 24.01
C GLU A 139 3.54 -11.89 23.82
N GLN A 140 3.93 -12.43 22.66
CA GLN A 140 5.35 -12.62 22.34
C GLN A 140 6.09 -11.28 22.26
N MET A 141 5.52 -10.27 21.63
CA MET A 141 6.10 -8.93 21.57
C MET A 141 6.23 -8.29 22.95
N PHE A 142 5.27 -8.53 23.84
CA PHE A 142 5.36 -8.08 25.23
C PHE A 142 6.47 -8.79 25.99
N ASN A 143 6.72 -10.06 25.71
CA ASN A 143 7.72 -10.89 26.38
C ASN A 143 9.12 -10.83 25.75
N HIS A 144 9.34 -9.92 24.79
CA HIS A 144 10.62 -9.73 24.13
C HIS A 144 11.05 -8.27 24.14
N PHE A 145 12.36 -8.08 24.06
CA PHE A 145 13.01 -6.79 23.80
C PHE A 145 13.91 -6.91 22.58
N TYR A 146 14.34 -5.80 22.02
CA TYR A 146 15.18 -5.82 20.81
C TYR A 146 16.64 -5.48 21.15
N CYS A 147 17.56 -6.36 20.80
CA CYS A 147 19.00 -6.17 20.90
C CYS A 147 19.56 -5.66 19.56
N LYS A 148 20.01 -4.42 19.52
CA LYS A 148 20.58 -3.80 18.31
C LYS A 148 21.90 -4.46 17.87
N LYS A 149 22.72 -4.88 18.84
CA LYS A 149 24.00 -5.58 18.55
C LYS A 149 23.78 -6.95 17.93
N CYS A 150 22.78 -7.69 18.42
CA CYS A 150 22.41 -9.00 17.88
C CYS A 150 21.51 -8.89 16.65
N GLU A 151 20.97 -7.71 16.36
CA GLU A 151 19.96 -7.45 15.33
C GLU A 151 18.77 -8.41 15.43
N LYS A 152 18.29 -8.64 16.65
CA LYS A 152 17.30 -9.67 16.93
C LYS A 152 16.49 -9.36 18.19
N ALA A 153 15.22 -9.77 18.19
CA ALA A 153 14.42 -9.83 19.41
C ALA A 153 14.97 -10.92 20.34
N GLN A 154 14.95 -10.62 21.62
CA GLN A 154 15.42 -11.52 22.68
C GLN A 154 14.37 -11.62 23.79
N PRO A 155 14.27 -12.77 24.50
CA PRO A 155 13.35 -12.92 25.61
C PRO A 155 13.64 -11.95 26.75
N ILE A 156 12.59 -11.43 27.38
CA ILE A 156 12.69 -10.53 28.56
C ILE A 156 13.50 -11.15 29.70
N SER A 157 13.49 -12.48 29.85
CA SER A 157 14.31 -13.17 30.85
C SER A 157 15.79 -12.86 30.74
N LYS A 158 16.32 -12.67 29.53
CA LYS A 158 17.70 -12.25 29.31
C LYS A 158 17.95 -10.82 29.76
N LEU A 159 16.97 -9.93 29.59
CA LEU A 159 17.06 -8.55 30.06
C LEU A 159 17.04 -8.49 31.60
N ILE A 160 16.17 -9.25 32.23
CA ILE A 160 16.09 -9.37 33.70
C ILE A 160 17.44 -9.85 34.26
N LYS A 161 18.03 -10.88 33.67
CA LYS A 161 19.37 -11.37 34.05
C LYS A 161 20.43 -10.30 33.89
N HIS A 162 20.40 -9.52 32.79
CA HIS A 162 21.31 -8.41 32.57
C HIS A 162 21.22 -7.36 33.69
N PHE A 163 20.01 -7.01 34.11
CA PHE A 163 19.79 -6.05 35.19
C PHE A 163 20.23 -6.57 36.53
N GLU A 164 20.07 -7.87 36.81
CA GLU A 164 20.53 -8.52 38.05
C GLU A 164 22.07 -8.50 38.16
N GLU A 165 22.76 -8.59 37.02
CA GLU A 165 24.22 -8.65 36.96
C GLU A 165 24.89 -7.26 36.85
N LYS A 166 24.28 -6.36 36.03
CA LYS A 166 24.91 -5.11 35.60
C LYS A 166 24.03 -3.86 35.77
N GLY A 167 22.81 -3.98 36.19
CA GLY A 167 21.87 -2.86 36.14
C GLY A 167 21.67 -2.34 34.72
N ALA A 168 21.60 -1.04 34.55
CA ALA A 168 21.43 -0.37 33.26
C ALA A 168 22.73 -0.20 32.46
N GLU A 169 23.86 -0.66 32.95
CA GLU A 169 25.13 -0.59 32.24
C GLU A 169 25.08 -1.47 30.98
N GLY A 170 25.47 -0.91 29.83
CA GLY A 170 25.49 -1.64 28.55
C GLY A 170 24.16 -1.73 27.85
N THR A 171 23.13 -1.03 28.33
CA THR A 171 21.78 -1.05 27.70
C THR A 171 21.60 -0.13 26.49
N GLU A 172 22.61 0.64 26.13
CA GLU A 172 22.65 1.45 24.90
C GLU A 172 22.45 0.61 23.63
N ASN A 173 22.77 -0.69 23.71
CA ASN A 173 22.55 -1.65 22.61
C ASN A 173 21.13 -2.23 22.57
N PHE A 174 20.26 -1.85 23.49
CA PHE A 174 18.88 -2.33 23.55
C PHE A 174 17.94 -1.21 23.13
N ALA A 175 16.96 -1.54 22.30
CA ALA A 175 15.92 -0.59 21.95
C ALA A 175 15.12 -0.21 23.20
N GLN A 176 14.94 1.07 23.42
CA GLN A 176 14.32 1.61 24.64
C GLN A 176 13.63 2.94 24.36
N SER A 177 12.62 3.26 25.18
CA SER A 177 11.88 4.52 25.04
C SER A 177 12.69 5.70 25.57
N GLU A 178 13.35 5.52 26.71
CA GLU A 178 14.23 6.52 27.34
C GLU A 178 15.45 5.84 27.97
N GLU A 179 16.53 6.57 28.12
CA GLU A 179 17.75 6.09 28.73
C GLU A 179 17.60 6.07 30.23
N LEU A 180 17.71 4.87 30.86
CA LEU A 180 17.59 4.69 32.30
C LEU A 180 18.97 4.44 32.95
N HIS A 181 19.12 4.87 34.19
CA HIS A 181 20.37 4.71 34.97
C HIS A 181 20.04 4.11 36.33
N PHE A 182 20.49 2.90 36.56
CA PHE A 182 20.40 2.20 37.86
C PHE A 182 21.46 1.11 37.94
N THR A 183 21.88 0.80 39.17
CA THR A 183 22.82 -0.29 39.45
C THR A 183 22.11 -1.62 39.62
N ALA A 184 22.87 -2.73 39.59
CA ALA A 184 22.35 -4.05 39.87
C ALA A 184 21.72 -4.14 41.29
N ASP A 185 22.31 -3.48 42.27
CA ASP A 185 21.77 -3.46 43.66
C ASP A 185 20.47 -2.66 43.72
N GLU A 186 20.41 -1.53 43.05
CA GLU A 186 19.15 -0.75 42.92
C GLU A 186 18.04 -1.54 42.26
N TRP A 187 18.33 -2.29 41.19
CA TRP A 187 17.37 -3.20 40.55
C TRP A 187 16.81 -4.21 41.53
N LYS A 188 17.69 -4.87 42.34
CA LYS A 188 17.28 -5.87 43.32
C LYS A 188 16.39 -5.31 44.43
N GLN A 189 16.56 -4.04 44.77
CA GLN A 189 15.77 -3.35 45.81
C GLN A 189 14.44 -2.81 45.27
N MET A 190 14.23 -2.76 43.94
CA MET A 190 12.97 -2.31 43.36
C MET A 190 11.82 -3.24 43.73
N SER A 191 10.63 -2.63 43.94
CA SER A 191 9.37 -3.36 44.03
C SER A 191 9.02 -4.03 42.70
N GLU A 192 8.12 -5.00 42.71
CA GLU A 192 7.67 -5.64 41.48
C GLU A 192 7.07 -4.64 40.48
N VAL A 193 6.29 -3.66 40.98
CA VAL A 193 5.72 -2.59 40.14
C VAL A 193 6.83 -1.75 39.48
N GLU A 194 7.86 -1.35 40.25
CA GLU A 194 8.99 -0.57 39.71
C GLU A 194 9.77 -1.37 38.65
N LYS A 195 10.00 -2.67 38.89
CA LYS A 195 10.66 -3.55 37.92
C LYS A 195 9.85 -3.67 36.63
N GLN A 196 8.53 -3.81 36.71
CA GLN A 196 7.66 -3.86 35.53
C GLN A 196 7.66 -2.53 34.76
N GLN A 197 7.70 -1.40 35.45
CA GLN A 197 7.86 -0.08 34.80
C GLN A 197 9.17 0.03 34.05
N VAL A 198 10.29 -0.44 34.63
CA VAL A 198 11.58 -0.49 33.95
C VAL A 198 11.54 -1.40 32.71
N LEU A 199 10.99 -2.61 32.84
CA LEU A 199 10.89 -3.55 31.73
C LEU A 199 10.03 -2.98 30.60
N MET A 200 8.98 -2.23 30.91
CA MET A 200 8.11 -1.59 29.91
C MET A 200 8.86 -0.63 28.99
N ASN A 201 9.93 -0.03 29.48
CA ASN A 201 10.82 0.82 28.68
C ASN A 201 11.52 0.08 27.52
N TYR A 202 11.60 -1.25 27.57
CA TYR A 202 12.34 -2.09 26.62
C TYR A 202 11.45 -3.04 25.81
N ARG A 203 10.25 -3.36 26.28
CA ARG A 203 9.36 -4.32 25.62
C ARG A 203 9.03 -3.88 24.19
N ILE A 204 8.91 -4.83 23.27
CA ILE A 204 8.49 -4.56 21.88
C ILE A 204 7.02 -4.12 21.83
N ALA A 205 6.14 -4.80 22.58
CA ALA A 205 4.80 -4.29 22.85
C ALA A 205 4.80 -3.65 24.24
N TYR A 206 4.47 -2.37 24.32
CA TYR A 206 4.53 -1.63 25.58
C TYR A 206 3.37 -0.66 25.74
N LEU A 207 3.06 -0.37 26.99
CA LEU A 207 2.05 0.60 27.38
C LEU A 207 2.74 1.92 27.71
N GLY A 208 2.45 2.97 26.94
CA GLY A 208 3.10 4.26 27.08
C GLY A 208 2.14 5.43 26.89
N GLU A 209 2.52 6.59 27.38
CA GLU A 209 1.82 7.84 27.10
C GLU A 209 2.36 8.46 25.81
N THR A 210 1.50 8.72 24.85
CA THR A 210 1.88 9.27 23.56
C THR A 210 0.82 10.25 23.04
N MET A 211 1.25 11.13 22.14
CA MET A 211 0.34 11.99 21.39
C MET A 211 -0.39 11.17 20.33
N VAL A 212 -1.70 11.26 20.32
CA VAL A 212 -2.57 10.51 19.42
C VAL A 212 -3.54 11.41 18.68
N ASN A 213 -3.99 10.95 17.52
CA ASN A 213 -5.05 11.58 16.75
C ASN A 213 -6.40 11.16 17.35
N TRP A 214 -6.93 11.97 18.24
CA TRP A 214 -8.21 11.71 18.90
C TRP A 214 -9.37 12.34 18.12
N CYS A 215 -10.37 11.54 17.79
CA CYS A 215 -11.61 12.03 17.19
C CYS A 215 -12.75 11.99 18.22
N PRO A 216 -13.15 13.11 18.81
CA PRO A 216 -14.19 13.13 19.85
C PRO A 216 -15.54 12.61 19.34
N LYS A 217 -15.88 12.90 18.09
CA LYS A 217 -17.16 12.46 17.50
C LYS A 217 -17.24 10.95 17.30
N LEU A 218 -16.13 10.33 16.92
CA LEU A 218 -16.02 8.88 16.77
C LEU A 218 -15.68 8.18 18.10
N GLY A 219 -15.20 8.93 19.09
CA GLY A 219 -14.82 8.41 20.41
C GLY A 219 -13.63 7.45 20.37
N THR A 220 -12.73 7.61 19.42
CA THR A 220 -11.58 6.72 19.23
C THR A 220 -10.33 7.44 18.72
N VAL A 221 -9.20 6.79 18.89
CA VAL A 221 -7.93 7.16 18.28
C VAL A 221 -7.91 6.71 16.81
N LEU A 222 -7.37 7.55 15.93
CA LEU A 222 -7.20 7.28 14.51
C LEU A 222 -5.71 7.17 14.18
N ALA A 223 -5.38 6.27 13.25
CA ALA A 223 -4.05 6.21 12.66
C ALA A 223 -3.79 7.44 11.76
N ASN A 224 -2.53 7.72 11.46
CA ASN A 224 -2.17 8.88 10.63
C ASN A 224 -2.79 8.83 9.23
N ASP A 225 -2.94 7.64 8.66
CA ASP A 225 -3.58 7.40 7.36
C ASP A 225 -5.12 7.53 7.41
N GLU A 226 -5.73 7.48 8.58
CA GLU A 226 -7.17 7.70 8.80
C GLU A 226 -7.54 9.19 8.99
N VAL A 227 -6.54 10.09 8.94
CA VAL A 227 -6.75 11.54 9.09
C VAL A 227 -6.33 12.26 7.82
N VAL A 228 -7.24 13.05 7.25
CA VAL A 228 -7.03 13.86 6.04
C VAL A 228 -7.43 15.29 6.33
N ASP A 229 -6.51 16.23 6.16
CA ASP A 229 -6.75 17.66 6.37
C ASP A 229 -7.37 18.01 7.74
N GLY A 230 -6.91 17.33 8.80
CA GLY A 230 -7.36 17.56 10.17
C GLY A 230 -8.72 16.97 10.53
N VAL A 231 -9.31 16.19 9.63
CA VAL A 231 -10.58 15.50 9.87
C VAL A 231 -10.44 14.01 9.62
N SER A 232 -11.33 13.21 10.20
CA SER A 232 -11.37 11.77 9.93
C SER A 232 -11.69 11.51 8.46
N GLU A 233 -10.99 10.57 7.84
CA GLU A 233 -11.30 10.13 6.47
C GLU A 233 -12.76 9.72 6.34
N ARG A 234 -13.28 9.07 7.37
CA ARG A 234 -14.69 8.68 7.47
C ARG A 234 -15.46 9.69 8.29
N GLY A 235 -16.49 10.25 7.69
CA GLY A 235 -17.41 11.19 8.32
C GLY A 235 -16.93 12.64 8.36
N GLY A 236 -15.67 12.91 8.05
CA GLY A 236 -15.14 14.28 8.01
C GLY A 236 -15.16 15.00 9.36
N TYR A 237 -15.02 14.27 10.46
CA TYR A 237 -15.10 14.85 11.80
C TYR A 237 -13.75 15.42 12.27
N PRO A 238 -13.77 16.54 13.01
CA PRO A 238 -12.54 17.14 13.54
C PRO A 238 -11.73 16.16 14.39
N VAL A 239 -10.42 16.16 14.19
CA VAL A 239 -9.46 15.36 14.93
C VAL A 239 -8.54 16.30 15.70
N VAL A 240 -8.26 15.99 16.97
CA VAL A 240 -7.39 16.77 17.84
C VAL A 240 -6.21 15.92 18.32
N GLN A 241 -5.08 16.57 18.57
CA GLN A 241 -3.95 15.92 19.22
C GLN A 241 -4.19 15.84 20.71
N LYS A 242 -4.05 14.64 21.27
CA LYS A 242 -4.27 14.38 22.70
C LYS A 242 -3.22 13.43 23.24
N LYS A 243 -2.69 13.70 24.42
CA LYS A 243 -1.79 12.77 25.13
C LYS A 243 -2.64 11.70 25.83
N MET A 244 -2.43 10.45 25.48
CA MET A 244 -3.18 9.32 26.05
C MET A 244 -2.26 8.13 26.33
N LYS A 245 -2.62 7.34 27.33
CA LYS A 245 -1.98 6.06 27.61
C LYS A 245 -2.47 5.02 26.59
N GLN A 246 -1.52 4.45 25.80
CA GLN A 246 -1.83 3.59 24.68
C GLN A 246 -0.87 2.40 24.63
N TRP A 247 -1.35 1.26 24.15
CA TRP A 247 -0.46 0.21 23.68
C TRP A 247 0.26 0.68 22.44
N CYS A 248 1.54 0.39 22.38
CA CYS A 248 2.42 0.71 21.25
C CYS A 248 3.23 -0.51 20.85
N LEU A 249 3.56 -0.60 19.56
CA LEU A 249 4.54 -1.57 19.05
C LEU A 249 5.82 -0.84 18.67
N ARG A 250 6.96 -1.35 19.12
CA ARG A 250 8.28 -0.73 18.90
C ARG A 250 8.82 -1.05 17.50
N VAL A 251 8.08 -0.60 16.50
CA VAL A 251 8.43 -0.74 15.08
C VAL A 251 9.75 -0.04 14.78
N SER A 252 10.03 1.07 15.46
CA SER A 252 11.27 1.83 15.34
C SER A 252 12.53 1.02 15.65
N ALA A 253 12.45 0.00 16.50
CA ALA A 253 13.56 -0.90 16.78
C ALA A 253 14.02 -1.68 15.55
N TYR A 254 13.11 -1.94 14.62
CA TYR A 254 13.37 -2.66 13.37
C TYR A 254 13.67 -1.75 12.19
N ALA A 255 13.76 -0.43 12.40
CA ALA A 255 13.88 0.56 11.32
C ALA A 255 15.06 0.26 10.37
N GLN A 256 16.23 -0.08 10.88
CA GLN A 256 17.40 -0.40 10.05
C GLN A 256 17.18 -1.68 9.26
N ARG A 257 16.63 -2.73 9.87
CA ARG A 257 16.32 -3.99 9.17
C ARG A 257 15.21 -3.81 8.12
N LEU A 258 14.23 -2.96 8.39
CA LEU A 258 13.21 -2.59 7.40
C LEU A 258 13.82 -1.86 6.20
N LEU A 259 14.83 -1.04 6.44
CA LEU A 259 15.56 -0.35 5.38
C LEU A 259 16.45 -1.31 4.57
N ASP A 260 17.23 -2.12 5.26
CA ASP A 260 18.18 -3.08 4.63
C ASP A 260 17.44 -4.15 3.83
N GLY A 261 16.29 -4.61 4.33
CA GLY A 261 15.48 -5.65 3.69
C GLY A 261 14.92 -5.25 2.32
N LEU A 262 14.84 -3.97 2.01
CA LEU A 262 14.39 -3.48 0.69
C LEU A 262 15.33 -3.91 -0.45
N GLU A 263 16.59 -4.19 -0.16
CA GLU A 263 17.55 -4.65 -1.15
C GLU A 263 17.34 -6.12 -1.59
N ASN A 264 16.59 -6.89 -0.80
CA ASN A 264 16.38 -8.32 -1.00
C ASN A 264 15.05 -8.68 -1.66
N ILE A 265 14.27 -7.68 -2.07
CA ILE A 265 12.91 -7.86 -2.61
C ILE A 265 12.76 -7.19 -3.97
N ASP A 266 11.90 -7.77 -4.80
CA ASP A 266 11.60 -7.30 -6.15
C ASP A 266 10.37 -6.39 -6.16
N TRP A 267 10.55 -5.20 -5.59
CA TRP A 267 9.56 -4.13 -5.59
C TRP A 267 10.01 -3.01 -6.52
N THR A 268 9.07 -2.19 -7.00
CA THR A 268 9.41 -1.04 -7.83
C THR A 268 10.26 -0.03 -7.07
N ASP A 269 11.14 0.69 -7.77
CA ASP A 269 11.99 1.72 -7.17
C ASP A 269 11.18 2.81 -6.48
N SER A 270 10.03 3.19 -7.07
CA SER A 270 9.11 4.17 -6.50
C SER A 270 8.56 3.72 -5.14
N LEU A 271 8.17 2.45 -5.02
CA LEU A 271 7.64 1.90 -3.78
C LEU A 271 8.73 1.78 -2.71
N LYS A 272 9.92 1.32 -3.10
CA LYS A 272 11.09 1.26 -2.20
C LYS A 272 11.45 2.65 -1.68
N GLU A 273 11.44 3.66 -2.56
CA GLU A 273 11.74 5.03 -2.18
C GLU A 273 10.68 5.61 -1.24
N THR A 274 9.41 5.31 -1.45
CA THR A 274 8.32 5.67 -0.53
C THR A 274 8.57 5.09 0.87
N GLN A 275 8.99 3.84 0.96
CA GLN A 275 9.34 3.21 2.23
C GLN A 275 10.61 3.80 2.84
N ARG A 276 11.66 4.03 2.06
CA ARG A 276 12.90 4.69 2.55
C ARG A 276 12.60 6.05 3.16
N ASN A 277 11.79 6.85 2.50
CA ASN A 277 11.39 8.17 2.98
C ASN A 277 10.54 8.08 4.25
N TRP A 278 9.66 7.11 4.34
CA TRP A 278 8.85 6.88 5.54
C TRP A 278 9.69 6.42 6.74
N ILE A 279 10.64 5.52 6.53
CA ILE A 279 11.61 5.08 7.54
C ILE A 279 12.52 6.25 7.93
N GLY A 280 12.97 7.02 6.95
CA GLY A 280 13.65 8.29 7.12
C GLY A 280 14.92 8.21 7.96
N ARG A 281 15.87 7.36 7.56
CA ARG A 281 17.18 7.26 8.23
C ARG A 281 17.98 8.54 8.03
N SER A 282 18.47 9.08 9.11
CA SER A 282 19.43 10.18 9.12
C SER A 282 20.54 9.94 10.14
N GLU A 283 21.77 10.25 9.75
CA GLU A 283 22.91 10.21 10.64
C GLU A 283 23.35 11.63 10.95
N GLY A 284 23.50 11.92 12.21
CA GLY A 284 23.84 13.26 12.65
C GLY A 284 24.47 13.26 14.04
N THR A 285 24.44 14.42 14.64
CA THR A 285 25.08 14.68 15.92
C THR A 285 24.07 15.23 16.92
N GLU A 286 23.99 14.60 18.08
CA GLU A 286 23.33 15.17 19.26
C GLU A 286 24.33 16.05 19.97
N MET A 287 23.89 17.27 20.33
CA MET A 287 24.72 18.20 21.12
C MET A 287 23.88 18.77 22.27
N GLU A 288 24.51 18.90 23.42
CA GLU A 288 23.93 19.48 24.62
C GLU A 288 24.11 21.01 24.65
N PHE A 289 23.01 21.72 24.88
CA PHE A 289 22.98 23.17 25.09
C PHE A 289 22.55 23.45 26.53
N ALA A 290 23.33 24.21 27.25
CA ALA A 290 22.95 24.73 28.56
C ALA A 290 22.02 25.97 28.41
N VAL A 291 21.09 26.12 29.33
CA VAL A 291 20.26 27.33 29.43
C VAL A 291 20.99 28.37 30.29
N LYS A 292 21.08 29.61 29.77
CA LYS A 292 21.75 30.70 30.47
C LYS A 292 21.08 31.00 31.82
N ASP A 293 21.86 31.15 32.86
CA ASP A 293 21.42 31.45 34.23
C ASP A 293 20.46 30.40 34.81
N SER A 294 20.62 29.13 34.41
CA SER A 294 19.79 28.00 34.84
C SER A 294 20.64 26.72 34.89
N ASP A 295 20.18 25.74 35.64
CA ASP A 295 20.75 24.38 35.64
C ASP A 295 20.14 23.48 34.55
N VAL A 296 19.17 23.99 33.80
CA VAL A 296 18.50 23.26 32.73
C VAL A 296 19.43 23.08 31.54
N LYS A 297 19.48 21.88 31.00
CA LYS A 297 20.16 21.55 29.76
C LYS A 297 19.21 20.80 28.84
N PHE A 298 19.42 20.93 27.54
CA PHE A 298 18.67 20.19 26.56
C PHE A 298 19.55 19.77 25.38
N THR A 299 19.15 18.71 24.72
CA THR A 299 19.90 18.13 23.60
C THR A 299 19.18 18.45 22.28
N ILE A 300 19.95 18.81 21.26
CA ILE A 300 19.47 18.95 19.88
C ILE A 300 20.07 17.85 19.02
N PHE A 301 19.40 17.55 17.90
CA PHE A 301 19.94 16.70 16.86
C PHE A 301 20.08 17.48 15.56
N THR A 302 21.24 17.36 14.90
CA THR A 302 21.49 18.01 13.61
C THR A 302 22.28 17.10 12.66
N THR A 303 21.92 17.11 11.39
CA THR A 303 22.70 16.48 10.30
C THR A 303 23.81 17.43 9.78
N ARG A 304 23.79 18.68 10.22
CA ARG A 304 24.69 19.74 9.83
C ARG A 304 25.45 20.29 11.06
N ALA A 305 26.19 19.40 11.75
CA ALA A 305 27.00 19.79 12.90
C ALA A 305 28.05 20.85 12.56
N ASP A 306 28.49 20.89 11.31
CA ASP A 306 29.44 21.91 10.79
C ASP A 306 28.89 23.34 10.88
N THR A 307 27.59 23.52 11.01
CA THR A 307 26.96 24.86 11.03
C THR A 307 26.81 25.45 12.44
N ILE A 308 27.42 24.85 13.45
CA ILE A 308 27.30 25.26 14.85
C ILE A 308 27.69 26.72 15.09
N PHE A 309 28.62 27.28 14.33
CA PHE A 309 29.04 28.66 14.43
C PHE A 309 28.06 29.67 13.83
N GLY A 310 27.05 29.20 13.06
CA GLY A 310 26.02 30.04 12.46
C GLY A 310 24.66 29.97 13.16
N VAL A 311 24.60 29.35 14.32
CA VAL A 311 23.36 29.24 15.11
C VAL A 311 23.01 30.60 15.66
N THR A 312 21.84 31.13 15.32
CA THR A 312 21.37 32.46 15.76
C THR A 312 20.13 32.40 16.64
N PHE A 313 19.44 31.28 16.66
CA PHE A 313 18.33 31.01 17.58
C PHE A 313 18.13 29.49 17.75
N MET A 314 17.41 29.15 18.83
CA MET A 314 16.97 27.76 19.08
C MET A 314 15.47 27.70 18.94
N VAL A 315 14.92 26.54 18.53
CA VAL A 315 13.47 26.37 18.41
C VAL A 315 13.03 25.07 19.08
N LEU A 316 11.99 25.18 19.89
CA LEU A 316 11.33 24.07 20.57
C LEU A 316 10.03 23.72 19.85
N ALA A 317 9.71 22.43 19.80
CA ALA A 317 8.39 21.97 19.40
C ALA A 317 7.33 22.45 20.42
N PRO A 318 6.14 22.85 19.97
CA PRO A 318 5.06 23.30 20.89
C PRO A 318 4.69 22.28 21.96
N GLU A 319 4.83 20.99 21.67
CA GLU A 319 4.50 19.87 22.56
C GLU A 319 5.62 19.54 23.57
N SER A 320 6.80 20.13 23.41
CA SER A 320 7.94 19.86 24.29
C SER A 320 7.69 20.34 25.72
N GLU A 321 8.03 19.52 26.71
CA GLU A 321 7.98 19.90 28.12
C GLU A 321 8.95 21.04 28.46
N LEU A 322 10.01 21.22 27.68
CA LEU A 322 10.95 22.31 27.79
C LEU A 322 10.29 23.69 27.64
N VAL A 323 9.20 23.78 26.90
CA VAL A 323 8.46 25.05 26.70
C VAL A 323 8.00 25.62 28.03
N GLN A 324 7.42 24.80 28.90
CA GLN A 324 6.97 25.21 30.21
C GLN A 324 8.15 25.57 31.15
N GLN A 325 9.26 24.83 31.07
CA GLN A 325 10.46 25.06 31.89
C GLN A 325 11.20 26.34 31.50
N LEU A 326 11.24 26.67 30.21
CA LEU A 326 12.01 27.78 29.66
C LEU A 326 11.22 29.08 29.48
N THR A 327 9.90 29.03 29.54
CA THR A 327 9.06 30.22 29.39
C THR A 327 9.14 31.08 30.63
N THR A 328 9.60 32.33 30.45
CA THR A 328 9.66 33.33 31.53
C THR A 328 8.27 33.87 31.88
N ALA A 329 8.12 34.42 33.07
CA ALA A 329 6.86 35.02 33.54
C ALA A 329 6.31 36.10 32.58
N ASN A 330 7.19 36.88 32.01
CA ASN A 330 6.80 37.95 31.06
C ASN A 330 6.29 37.45 29.71
N GLN A 331 6.68 36.24 29.30
CA GLN A 331 6.32 35.64 28.01
C GLN A 331 5.20 34.59 28.13
N LYS A 332 4.82 34.24 29.38
CA LYS A 332 3.87 33.15 29.63
C LYS A 332 2.53 33.33 28.88
N ALA A 333 1.95 34.51 28.90
CA ALA A 333 0.66 34.77 28.25
C ALA A 333 0.71 34.57 26.74
N GLU A 334 1.75 35.04 26.06
CA GLU A 334 1.95 34.89 24.62
C GLU A 334 2.25 33.45 24.24
N VAL A 335 3.08 32.77 25.03
CA VAL A 335 3.41 31.34 24.80
C VAL A 335 2.16 30.48 24.97
N ASP A 336 1.38 30.65 26.02
CA ASP A 336 0.16 29.87 26.26
C ASP A 336 -0.86 30.08 25.13
N ALA A 337 -1.02 31.32 24.63
CA ALA A 337 -1.90 31.61 23.49
C ALA A 337 -1.42 30.93 22.22
N TYR A 338 -0.12 30.92 21.97
CA TYR A 338 0.47 30.23 20.82
C TYR A 338 0.27 28.69 20.90
N LEU A 339 0.47 28.08 22.05
CA LEU A 339 0.27 26.66 22.27
C LEU A 339 -1.20 26.25 22.02
N GLU A 340 -2.16 27.04 22.48
CA GLU A 340 -3.57 26.78 22.21
C GLU A 340 -3.92 26.86 20.71
N ALA A 341 -3.34 27.80 19.99
CA ALA A 341 -3.54 27.95 18.56
C ALA A 341 -2.95 26.75 17.77
N THR A 342 -1.80 26.21 18.20
CA THR A 342 -1.10 25.11 17.52
C THR A 342 -1.69 23.75 17.81
N LYS A 343 -2.33 23.52 18.96
CA LYS A 343 -2.99 22.26 19.33
C LYS A 343 -4.04 21.79 18.31
N LYS A 344 -4.63 22.72 17.56
CA LYS A 344 -5.68 22.45 16.57
C LYS A 344 -5.13 21.95 15.23
N ARG A 345 -3.81 21.91 15.06
CA ARG A 345 -3.16 21.56 13.79
C ARG A 345 -2.47 20.21 13.89
N THR A 346 -2.71 19.35 12.89
CA THR A 346 -2.03 18.07 12.76
C THR A 346 -0.57 18.25 12.29
N GLU A 347 0.28 17.28 12.57
CA GLU A 347 1.66 17.30 12.06
C GLU A 347 1.73 17.39 10.54
N ARG A 348 0.82 16.73 9.83
CA ARG A 348 0.74 16.76 8.36
C ARG A 348 0.45 18.16 7.85
N GLU A 349 -0.50 18.84 8.47
CA GLU A 349 -0.83 20.25 8.15
C GLU A 349 0.36 21.15 8.44
N ARG A 350 1.05 20.94 9.56
CA ARG A 350 2.24 21.70 9.95
C ARG A 350 3.40 21.54 8.96
N ILE A 351 3.59 20.32 8.42
CA ILE A 351 4.62 20.04 7.40
C ILE A 351 4.27 20.69 6.06
N ALA A 352 2.98 20.69 5.70
CA ALA A 352 2.50 21.23 4.42
C ALA A 352 2.38 22.76 4.42
N ASP A 353 2.13 23.38 5.56
CA ASP A 353 1.93 24.83 5.69
C ASP A 353 3.26 25.57 5.73
N ARG A 354 3.40 26.53 4.84
CA ARG A 354 4.60 27.39 4.75
C ARG A 354 4.49 28.72 5.52
N ARG A 355 3.39 28.93 6.23
CA ARG A 355 3.24 30.15 7.07
C ARG A 355 4.24 30.11 8.22
N VAL A 356 4.87 31.21 8.47
CA VAL A 356 5.81 31.39 9.58
C VAL A 356 5.06 31.83 10.82
N THR A 357 5.11 31.03 11.87
CA THR A 357 4.55 31.34 13.19
C THR A 357 5.53 30.96 14.28
N GLY A 358 5.51 31.65 15.39
CA GLY A 358 6.35 31.34 16.53
C GLY A 358 6.23 32.37 17.65
N VAL A 359 6.80 32.05 18.79
CA VAL A 359 6.81 32.91 19.98
C VAL A 359 8.13 32.75 20.75
N PHE A 360 8.63 33.85 21.26
CA PHE A 360 9.83 33.85 22.09
C PHE A 360 9.53 33.40 23.53
N THR A 361 10.39 32.50 24.09
CA THR A 361 10.21 32.01 25.46
C THR A 361 10.69 32.96 26.55
N GLY A 362 11.53 33.91 26.23
CA GLY A 362 12.23 34.78 27.17
C GLY A 362 13.55 34.23 27.67
N SER A 363 13.90 33.00 27.37
CA SER A 363 15.13 32.32 27.77
C SER A 363 16.16 32.26 26.66
N TYR A 364 17.42 32.06 27.04
CA TYR A 364 18.57 31.93 26.14
C TYR A 364 19.31 30.63 26.41
N ALA A 365 19.74 29.98 25.34
CA ALA A 365 20.67 28.87 25.41
C ALA A 365 22.11 29.36 25.20
N VAL A 366 23.09 28.57 25.64
CA VAL A 366 24.51 28.89 25.46
C VAL A 366 25.07 27.99 24.35
N ASN A 367 25.62 28.58 23.30
CA ASN A 367 26.34 27.84 22.27
C ASN A 367 27.57 27.13 22.84
N PRO A 368 27.69 25.82 22.80
CA PRO A 368 28.80 25.08 23.44
C PRO A 368 30.17 25.33 22.81
N PHE A 369 30.22 25.92 21.61
CA PHE A 369 31.46 26.27 20.93
C PHE A 369 31.90 27.74 21.16
N THR A 370 30.96 28.66 21.15
CA THR A 370 31.23 30.11 21.18
C THR A 370 30.98 30.73 22.55
N GLY A 371 30.11 30.13 23.36
CA GLY A 371 29.64 30.73 24.61
C GLY A 371 28.59 31.83 24.45
N ASP A 372 28.11 32.08 23.22
CA ASP A 372 27.08 33.06 22.93
C ASP A 372 25.74 32.68 23.52
N ALA A 373 24.98 33.69 23.98
CA ALA A 373 23.60 33.56 24.38
C ALA A 373 22.68 33.55 23.12
N ILE A 374 21.96 32.47 22.95
CA ILE A 374 21.10 32.20 21.78
C ILE A 374 19.63 32.21 22.23
N PRO A 375 18.74 33.07 21.68
CA PRO A 375 17.34 33.12 22.09
C PRO A 375 16.61 31.83 21.75
N VAL A 376 15.76 31.38 22.70
CA VAL A 376 14.98 30.14 22.52
C VAL A 376 13.53 30.50 22.17
N TRP A 377 13.09 30.01 21.00
CA TRP A 377 11.76 30.21 20.45
C TRP A 377 10.95 28.92 20.47
N VAL A 378 9.63 29.06 20.29
CA VAL A 378 8.70 27.96 20.07
C VAL A 378 8.08 28.16 18.69
N SER A 379 8.07 27.13 17.87
CA SER A 379 7.42 27.19 16.56
C SER A 379 6.91 25.83 16.13
N ASP A 380 5.81 25.83 15.40
CA ASP A 380 5.12 24.65 14.92
C ASP A 380 5.79 23.94 13.73
N TYR A 381 6.83 24.52 13.13
CA TYR A 381 7.63 23.82 12.11
C TYR A 381 8.59 22.78 12.72
N VAL A 382 8.79 22.78 14.03
CA VAL A 382 9.54 21.76 14.74
C VAL A 382 8.60 20.72 15.32
N LEU A 383 8.89 19.44 15.05
CA LEU A 383 8.07 18.31 15.47
C LEU A 383 8.67 17.62 16.68
N ALA A 384 7.88 17.37 17.72
CA ALA A 384 8.34 16.73 18.95
C ALA A 384 8.79 15.28 18.75
N GLY A 385 8.22 14.59 17.77
CA GLY A 385 8.52 13.20 17.48
C GLY A 385 9.73 12.98 16.57
N TYR A 386 10.38 14.05 16.11
CA TYR A 386 11.58 13.95 15.28
C TYR A 386 12.79 14.51 16.06
N GLY A 387 13.82 13.69 16.22
CA GLY A 387 14.98 14.09 17.02
C GLY A 387 14.63 14.22 18.50
N THR A 388 15.00 15.35 19.08
CA THR A 388 14.80 15.68 20.51
C THR A 388 13.63 16.63 20.77
N GLY A 389 12.93 17.06 19.73
CA GLY A 389 11.90 18.13 19.82
C GLY A 389 12.47 19.52 20.00
N ALA A 390 13.79 19.68 19.89
CA ALA A 390 14.50 20.95 19.93
C ALA A 390 15.52 20.99 18.79
N ILE A 391 15.65 22.12 18.13
CA ILE A 391 16.64 22.33 17.07
C ILE A 391 17.51 23.57 17.33
N MET A 392 18.74 23.52 16.85
CA MET A 392 19.52 24.71 16.59
C MET A 392 19.18 25.24 15.20
N ALA A 393 18.91 26.53 15.09
CA ALA A 393 18.53 27.14 13.83
C ALA A 393 19.70 27.88 13.18
N VAL A 394 19.93 27.56 11.90
CA VAL A 394 20.99 28.16 11.08
C VAL A 394 20.37 28.76 9.83
N PRO A 395 19.87 30.01 9.91
CA PRO A 395 19.07 30.58 8.84
C PRO A 395 19.82 30.76 7.52
N ALA A 396 21.12 30.89 7.54
CA ALA A 396 21.89 31.01 6.30
C ALA A 396 21.86 29.72 5.42
N HIS A 397 21.61 28.54 6.01
CA HIS A 397 21.76 27.24 5.37
C HIS A 397 20.59 26.29 5.57
N ASP A 398 19.44 26.79 5.98
CA ASP A 398 18.16 26.09 6.04
C ASP A 398 17.03 27.05 5.68
N SER A 399 16.21 26.68 4.69
CA SER A 399 15.16 27.56 4.14
C SER A 399 14.04 27.89 5.13
N ARG A 400 13.72 26.96 6.04
CA ARG A 400 12.69 27.18 7.06
C ARG A 400 13.21 28.11 8.16
N ASP A 401 14.43 27.87 8.60
CA ASP A 401 15.12 28.75 9.56
C ASP A 401 15.31 30.16 8.98
N TYR A 402 15.61 30.24 7.68
CA TYR A 402 15.73 31.50 6.95
C TYR A 402 14.41 32.29 6.95
N ALA A 403 13.31 31.64 6.59
CA ALA A 403 12.00 32.27 6.58
C ALA A 403 11.61 32.76 7.98
N PHE A 404 11.89 31.97 9.01
CA PHE A 404 11.66 32.33 10.40
C PHE A 404 12.50 33.56 10.84
N ALA A 405 13.78 33.53 10.55
CA ALA A 405 14.71 34.63 10.88
C ALA A 405 14.33 35.92 10.18
N ARG A 406 13.92 35.91 8.92
CA ARG A 406 13.43 37.04 8.18
C ARG A 406 12.14 37.62 8.77
N HIS A 407 11.21 36.71 9.12
CA HIS A 407 9.94 37.16 9.71
C HIS A 407 10.09 37.84 11.07
N PHE A 408 10.94 37.28 11.93
CA PHE A 408 11.17 37.81 13.28
C PHE A 408 12.42 38.71 13.42
N ASN A 409 13.04 39.06 12.31
CA ASN A 409 14.22 39.93 12.24
C ASN A 409 15.38 39.42 13.09
N LEU A 410 15.69 38.11 12.98
CA LEU A 410 16.81 37.46 13.66
C LEU A 410 18.08 37.47 12.78
N PRO A 411 19.30 37.44 13.38
CA PRO A 411 20.55 37.44 12.62
C PRO A 411 20.69 36.23 11.68
N ILE A 412 21.33 36.47 10.54
CA ILE A 412 21.68 35.46 9.54
C ILE A 412 23.18 35.53 9.26
N ILE A 413 23.91 34.47 9.57
CA ILE A 413 25.37 34.40 9.46
C ILE A 413 25.73 33.39 8.36
N PRO A 414 26.23 33.82 7.20
CA PRO A 414 26.68 32.93 6.16
C PRO A 414 27.94 32.18 6.58
N LEU A 415 27.99 30.87 6.31
CA LEU A 415 29.09 29.95 6.70
C LEU A 415 29.81 29.33 5.50
N ILE A 416 29.39 29.65 4.27
CA ILE A 416 30.00 29.11 3.05
C ILE A 416 30.47 30.28 2.18
N GLU A 417 31.74 30.21 1.72
CA GLU A 417 32.33 31.23 0.86
C GLU A 417 31.53 31.42 -0.42
N GLY A 418 31.22 32.67 -0.78
CA GLY A 418 30.50 33.04 -1.98
C GLY A 418 28.99 32.81 -1.93
N ALA A 419 28.46 32.30 -0.83
CA ALA A 419 27.03 32.15 -0.65
C ALA A 419 26.34 33.51 -0.46
N ASP A 420 25.41 33.87 -1.33
CA ASP A 420 24.55 35.04 -1.19
C ASP A 420 23.26 34.65 -0.45
N VAL A 421 23.14 35.11 0.79
CA VAL A 421 22.00 34.86 1.67
C VAL A 421 21.11 36.08 1.85
N SER A 422 21.21 37.06 0.96
CA SER A 422 20.43 38.30 1.03
C SER A 422 18.93 38.12 0.77
N GLU A 423 18.58 37.23 -0.14
CA GLU A 423 17.19 36.95 -0.57
C GLU A 423 16.70 35.54 -0.21
N GLU A 424 17.60 34.57 -0.14
CA GLU A 424 17.29 33.18 0.18
C GLU A 424 18.44 32.49 0.93
N SER A 425 18.18 31.33 1.54
CA SER A 425 19.20 30.50 2.18
C SER A 425 20.01 29.72 1.13
N PHE A 426 21.23 29.35 1.50
CA PHE A 426 22.10 28.46 0.73
C PHE A 426 22.07 27.05 1.38
N ASP A 427 21.16 26.20 0.94
CA ASP A 427 20.89 24.90 1.55
C ASP A 427 21.82 23.79 1.02
N ALA A 428 22.58 24.02 -0.04
CA ALA A 428 23.50 23.06 -0.59
C ALA A 428 24.60 22.66 0.41
N LYS A 429 24.92 21.37 0.48
CA LYS A 429 25.94 20.81 1.36
C LYS A 429 27.29 20.75 0.68
N GLU A 430 27.69 21.86 0.08
CA GLU A 430 28.93 21.99 -0.69
C GLU A 430 29.54 23.37 -0.52
N GLY A 431 30.83 23.48 -0.82
CA GLY A 431 31.61 24.69 -0.74
C GLY A 431 32.63 24.68 0.38
N THR A 432 33.30 25.84 0.54
CA THR A 432 34.36 26.05 1.57
C THR A 432 33.76 26.79 2.75
N VAL A 433 34.01 26.28 3.96
CA VAL A 433 33.48 26.84 5.20
C VAL A 433 34.24 28.11 5.60
N MET A 434 33.48 29.13 6.00
CA MET A 434 33.96 30.39 6.55
C MET A 434 33.21 30.76 7.82
N ASN A 435 33.63 31.81 8.53
CA ASN A 435 32.97 32.32 9.75
C ASN A 435 32.73 31.25 10.83
N SER A 436 33.57 30.23 10.85
CA SER A 436 33.44 29.09 11.76
C SER A 436 34.74 28.85 12.58
N PRO A 437 35.11 29.78 13.49
CA PRO A 437 34.44 31.02 13.92
C PRO A 437 34.67 32.23 13.02
N VAL A 438 33.89 33.31 13.25
CA VAL A 438 34.15 34.64 12.67
C VAL A 438 35.54 35.12 13.09
N GLU A 439 36.26 35.74 12.17
CA GLU A 439 37.61 36.22 12.40
C GLU A 439 37.68 37.16 13.63
N GLY A 440 38.64 36.91 14.51
CA GLY A 440 38.84 37.69 15.73
C GLY A 440 37.89 37.36 16.89
N LYS A 441 36.97 36.41 16.72
CA LYS A 441 36.05 36.01 17.78
C LYS A 441 36.68 34.95 18.68
N GLU A 442 36.70 35.19 19.99
CA GLU A 442 37.09 34.17 20.96
C GLU A 442 36.04 33.06 21.07
N THR A 443 36.47 31.85 21.24
CA THR A 443 35.63 30.67 21.40
C THR A 443 36.01 29.92 22.68
N LEU A 444 35.06 29.08 23.17
CA LEU A 444 35.27 28.25 24.36
C LEU A 444 36.32 27.15 24.13
N HIS A 445 36.45 26.73 22.89
CA HIS A 445 37.41 25.72 22.47
C HIS A 445 38.25 26.27 21.33
N ASN A 446 39.52 26.01 21.27
CA ASN A 446 40.37 26.39 20.15
C ASN A 446 40.14 25.46 18.94
N PHE A 447 38.94 25.59 18.33
CA PHE A 447 38.47 24.77 17.24
C PHE A 447 37.97 25.64 16.09
N SER A 448 38.40 25.35 14.88
CA SER A 448 38.01 26.07 13.66
C SER A 448 37.71 25.11 12.51
N LEU A 449 36.69 25.45 11.75
CA LEU A 449 36.30 24.77 10.53
C LEU A 449 36.65 25.59 9.28
N ASN A 450 37.16 26.80 9.44
CA ASN A 450 37.48 27.68 8.32
C ASN A 450 38.45 27.04 7.34
N GLY A 451 38.11 27.14 6.04
CA GLY A 451 38.91 26.57 4.95
C GLY A 451 38.66 25.10 4.61
N LEU A 452 37.88 24.38 5.42
CA LEU A 452 37.46 23.00 5.12
C LEU A 452 36.31 22.96 4.14
N SER A 453 36.19 21.85 3.39
CA SER A 453 34.97 21.55 2.67
C SER A 453 33.84 21.23 3.65
N VAL A 454 32.58 21.37 3.23
CA VAL A 454 31.42 21.03 4.09
C VAL A 454 31.51 19.57 4.59
N LYS A 455 31.90 18.65 3.73
CA LYS A 455 32.05 17.22 4.08
C LYS A 455 33.14 17.02 5.17
N GLU A 456 34.28 17.67 5.00
CA GLU A 456 35.39 17.62 5.97
C GLU A 456 35.01 18.29 7.29
N ALA A 457 34.27 19.41 7.21
CA ALA A 457 33.78 20.14 8.38
C ALA A 457 32.80 19.31 9.22
N ILE A 458 31.86 18.59 8.56
CA ILE A 458 30.93 17.66 9.23
C ILE A 458 31.71 16.58 9.98
N ALA A 459 32.69 15.95 9.33
CA ALA A 459 33.51 14.90 9.92
C ALA A 459 34.36 15.42 11.10
N ALA A 460 34.97 16.59 10.95
CA ALA A 460 35.75 17.23 11.98
C ALA A 460 34.91 17.60 13.22
N THR A 461 33.72 18.12 13.00
CA THR A 461 32.79 18.49 14.10
C THR A 461 32.30 17.25 14.85
N LYS A 462 31.91 16.21 14.15
CA LYS A 462 31.51 14.92 14.76
C LYS A 462 32.64 14.36 15.69
N LYS A 463 33.86 14.36 15.18
CA LYS A 463 35.01 13.90 15.93
C LYS A 463 35.25 14.76 17.18
N PHE A 464 35.25 16.08 17.02
CA PHE A 464 35.47 17.03 18.11
C PHE A 464 34.40 16.94 19.22
N VAL A 465 33.10 16.85 18.83
CA VAL A 465 31.97 16.71 19.76
C VAL A 465 32.13 15.44 20.61
N THR A 466 32.50 14.33 19.96
CA THR A 466 32.69 13.04 20.65
C THR A 466 33.87 13.04 21.60
N GLU A 467 35.02 13.52 21.15
CA GLU A 467 36.26 13.57 21.95
C GLU A 467 36.15 14.51 23.14
N ASN A 468 35.42 15.63 23.00
CA ASN A 468 35.26 16.64 24.04
C ASN A 468 34.00 16.45 24.90
N LYS A 469 33.26 15.34 24.70
CA LYS A 469 32.03 14.99 25.44
C LYS A 469 30.95 16.08 25.38
N LEU A 470 30.86 16.79 24.25
CA LEU A 470 29.82 17.81 23.97
C LEU A 470 28.54 17.20 23.43
N GLY A 471 28.57 15.93 23.05
CA GLY A 471 27.50 15.19 22.49
C GLY A 471 27.94 13.85 21.92
N ARG A 472 27.13 13.29 21.02
CA ARG A 472 27.45 12.00 20.38
C ARG A 472 26.95 11.96 18.94
N VAL A 473 27.55 11.12 18.11
CA VAL A 473 27.02 10.77 16.78
C VAL A 473 25.91 9.77 16.96
N LYS A 474 24.79 9.99 16.28
CA LYS A 474 23.60 9.17 16.39
C LYS A 474 22.93 8.97 15.04
N VAL A 475 22.39 7.78 14.84
CA VAL A 475 21.47 7.47 13.75
C VAL A 475 20.05 7.63 14.27
N ASN A 476 19.28 8.46 13.61
CA ASN A 476 17.86 8.66 13.89
C ASN A 476 17.01 8.17 12.73
N PHE A 477 15.77 7.79 13.05
CA PHE A 477 14.76 7.39 12.08
C PHE A 477 13.52 8.24 12.29
N ARG A 478 12.87 8.63 11.18
CA ARG A 478 11.57 9.30 11.22
C ARG A 478 10.46 8.34 11.62
N LEU A 479 10.62 7.05 11.30
CA LEU A 479 9.68 6.00 11.64
C LEU A 479 9.42 5.98 13.16
N ARG A 480 8.15 6.04 13.52
CA ARG A 480 7.70 6.03 14.92
C ARG A 480 7.11 4.68 15.28
N ASP A 481 7.05 4.43 16.57
CA ASP A 481 6.33 3.28 17.10
C ASP A 481 4.85 3.36 16.73
N ALA A 482 4.26 2.21 16.42
CA ALA A 482 2.85 2.13 16.06
C ALA A 482 1.98 2.26 17.30
N ILE A 483 0.99 3.16 17.26
CA ILE A 483 -0.06 3.23 18.26
C ILE A 483 -1.01 2.08 18.01
N PHE A 484 -1.14 1.19 18.99
CA PHE A 484 -1.77 -0.12 18.81
C PHE A 484 -3.09 -0.27 19.57
N SER A 485 -3.54 0.72 20.33
CA SER A 485 -4.84 0.72 21.00
C SER A 485 -5.90 1.47 20.23
N ARG A 486 -7.13 0.92 20.19
CA ARG A 486 -8.32 1.60 19.65
C ARG A 486 -9.44 1.53 20.67
N GLN A 487 -10.12 2.65 20.86
CA GLN A 487 -11.28 2.79 21.77
C GLN A 487 -12.55 2.41 21.01
N ARG A 488 -12.59 1.17 20.54
CA ARG A 488 -13.72 0.60 19.81
C ARG A 488 -14.05 -0.81 20.28
N TYR A 489 -15.26 -1.26 19.99
CA TYR A 489 -15.70 -2.62 20.29
C TYR A 489 -15.24 -3.62 19.24
N TRP A 490 -15.49 -3.33 17.95
CA TRP A 490 -15.26 -4.27 16.86
C TRP A 490 -13.79 -4.30 16.43
N GLY A 491 -13.03 -5.09 17.14
CA GLY A 491 -11.59 -5.31 16.97
C GLY A 491 -11.11 -6.45 17.85
N GLU A 492 -9.88 -6.91 17.62
CA GLU A 492 -9.26 -7.97 18.42
C GLU A 492 -9.08 -7.49 19.88
N PRO A 493 -9.60 -8.21 20.87
CA PRO A 493 -9.37 -7.85 22.27
C PRO A 493 -7.91 -8.12 22.66
N PHE A 494 -7.36 -7.26 23.52
CA PHE A 494 -6.04 -7.50 24.11
C PHE A 494 -6.12 -8.60 25.17
N PRO A 495 -5.21 -9.57 25.15
CA PRO A 495 -5.16 -10.64 26.18
C PRO A 495 -4.46 -10.14 27.46
N VAL A 496 -4.98 -9.04 28.03
CA VAL A 496 -4.34 -8.30 29.12
C VAL A 496 -5.30 -8.04 30.26
N TYR A 497 -4.87 -8.36 31.49
CA TYR A 497 -5.53 -7.91 32.69
C TYR A 497 -4.59 -7.03 33.53
N TYR A 498 -5.13 -6.24 34.44
CA TYR A 498 -4.35 -5.27 35.22
C TYR A 498 -4.28 -5.67 36.68
N LYS A 499 -3.06 -5.85 37.18
CA LYS A 499 -2.76 -6.10 38.60
C LYS A 499 -1.86 -4.99 39.13
N ASP A 500 -2.30 -4.32 40.21
CA ASP A 500 -1.56 -3.19 40.77
C ASP A 500 -1.23 -2.08 39.75
N GLY A 501 -2.14 -1.84 38.78
CA GLY A 501 -1.99 -0.87 37.72
C GLY A 501 -1.02 -1.31 36.59
N MET A 502 -0.44 -2.50 36.68
CA MET A 502 0.48 -3.04 35.69
C MET A 502 -0.17 -4.11 34.81
N PRO A 503 0.07 -4.09 33.49
CA PRO A 503 -0.49 -5.09 32.59
C PRO A 503 0.15 -6.47 32.82
N GLN A 504 -0.70 -7.49 32.77
CA GLN A 504 -0.33 -8.90 32.84
C GLN A 504 -0.93 -9.63 31.65
N MET A 505 -0.17 -10.53 31.04
CA MET A 505 -0.67 -11.34 29.93
C MET A 505 -1.55 -12.49 30.44
N VAL A 506 -2.67 -12.70 29.75
CA VAL A 506 -3.47 -13.92 29.91
C VAL A 506 -2.59 -15.11 29.48
N PRO A 507 -2.61 -16.26 30.21
CA PRO A 507 -1.79 -17.41 29.81
C PRO A 507 -2.05 -17.85 28.37
N GLU A 508 -1.02 -18.17 27.62
CA GLU A 508 -1.13 -18.60 26.21
C GLU A 508 -2.11 -19.77 26.00
N ALA A 509 -2.16 -20.70 26.96
CA ALA A 509 -3.07 -21.85 26.93
C ALA A 509 -4.54 -21.47 27.02
N CYS A 510 -4.84 -20.23 27.45
CA CYS A 510 -6.21 -19.72 27.58
C CYS A 510 -6.68 -18.90 26.36
N LEU A 511 -5.81 -18.71 25.36
CA LEU A 511 -6.17 -18.02 24.14
C LEU A 511 -7.03 -18.90 23.22
N PRO A 512 -7.94 -18.36 22.43
CA PRO A 512 -8.25 -16.93 22.29
C PRO A 512 -9.10 -16.39 23.44
N LEU A 513 -8.82 -15.14 23.83
CA LEU A 513 -9.71 -14.36 24.66
C LEU A 513 -10.76 -13.74 23.75
N GLU A 514 -12.00 -14.22 23.82
CA GLU A 514 -13.06 -13.83 22.90
C GLU A 514 -13.68 -12.49 23.28
N LEU A 515 -14.10 -11.74 22.25
CA LEU A 515 -14.78 -10.46 22.39
C LEU A 515 -16.12 -10.63 23.13
N PRO A 516 -16.39 -9.90 24.24
CA PRO A 516 -17.62 -10.08 25.03
C PRO A 516 -18.83 -9.45 24.37
N GLU A 517 -20.01 -9.85 24.79
CA GLU A 517 -21.26 -9.18 24.44
C GLU A 517 -21.39 -7.84 25.17
N VAL A 518 -21.88 -6.83 24.47
CA VAL A 518 -22.18 -5.50 25.01
C VAL A 518 -23.56 -5.05 24.56
N THR A 519 -24.20 -4.18 25.36
CA THR A 519 -25.52 -3.61 25.07
C THR A 519 -25.44 -2.31 24.25
N LYS A 520 -24.27 -1.66 24.26
CA LYS A 520 -24.01 -0.41 23.58
C LYS A 520 -22.61 -0.44 22.95
N PHE A 521 -22.49 0.07 21.73
CA PHE A 521 -21.22 0.17 20.99
C PHE A 521 -20.58 1.56 21.09
N LEU A 522 -21.19 2.47 21.85
CA LEU A 522 -20.67 3.79 22.19
C LEU A 522 -19.81 3.72 23.46
N PRO A 523 -18.89 4.68 23.67
CA PRO A 523 -18.21 4.83 24.95
C PRO A 523 -19.19 4.88 26.12
N THR A 524 -18.71 4.50 27.31
CA THR A 524 -19.51 4.59 28.55
C THR A 524 -19.78 6.06 28.93
N GLU A 525 -20.72 6.30 29.81
CA GLU A 525 -21.05 7.64 30.33
C GLU A 525 -19.84 8.34 30.99
N THR A 526 -18.91 7.54 31.54
CA THR A 526 -17.66 8.01 32.14
C THR A 526 -16.50 8.17 31.14
N GLY A 527 -16.74 7.93 29.84
CA GLY A 527 -15.76 8.09 28.77
C GLY A 527 -14.83 6.92 28.55
N GLU A 528 -15.09 5.77 29.15
CA GLU A 528 -14.36 4.53 28.88
C GLU A 528 -14.70 3.98 27.49
N PRO A 529 -13.80 3.19 26.84
CA PRO A 529 -14.09 2.52 25.58
C PRO A 529 -15.36 1.65 25.65
N PRO A 530 -15.96 1.30 24.50
CA PRO A 530 -17.21 0.52 24.44
C PRO A 530 -17.17 -0.81 25.21
N LEU A 531 -16.02 -1.47 25.37
CA LEU A 531 -15.87 -2.66 26.20
C LEU A 531 -16.15 -2.42 27.69
N GLY A 532 -16.10 -1.16 28.14
CA GLY A 532 -16.54 -0.77 29.48
C GLY A 532 -18.02 -1.02 29.73
N ASN A 533 -18.86 -1.19 28.72
CA ASN A 533 -20.25 -1.57 28.80
C ASN A 533 -20.46 -3.08 29.05
N ALA A 534 -19.42 -3.90 28.92
CA ALA A 534 -19.51 -5.33 29.16
C ALA A 534 -19.65 -5.61 30.67
N THR A 535 -20.57 -6.50 31.03
CA THR A 535 -20.78 -6.93 32.41
C THR A 535 -19.90 -8.12 32.80
N ARG A 536 -19.42 -8.85 31.82
CA ARG A 536 -18.57 -10.04 31.97
C ARG A 536 -17.24 -9.82 31.23
N TRP A 537 -16.38 -9.02 31.84
CA TRP A 537 -15.07 -8.67 31.28
C TRP A 537 -14.01 -8.49 32.37
N ALA A 538 -13.85 -9.56 33.17
CA ALA A 538 -12.85 -9.67 34.23
C ALA A 538 -12.12 -11.01 34.10
N TRP A 539 -10.88 -11.09 34.54
CA TRP A 539 -10.05 -12.30 34.45
C TRP A 539 -9.91 -12.92 35.85
N ASP A 540 -10.33 -14.17 35.98
CA ASP A 540 -10.14 -14.98 37.17
C ASP A 540 -8.83 -15.78 37.05
N THR A 541 -7.82 -15.40 37.82
CA THR A 541 -6.50 -16.01 37.78
C THR A 541 -6.43 -17.42 38.41
N GLU A 542 -7.39 -17.77 39.26
CA GLU A 542 -7.45 -19.10 39.83
C GLU A 542 -8.11 -20.12 38.88
N LYS A 543 -9.14 -19.69 38.17
CA LYS A 543 -9.89 -20.53 37.21
C LYS A 543 -9.41 -20.40 35.79
N ASN A 544 -8.55 -19.43 35.49
CA ASN A 544 -8.07 -19.10 34.17
C ASN A 544 -9.23 -18.92 33.17
N CYS A 545 -10.18 -18.09 33.51
CA CYS A 545 -11.34 -17.80 32.67
C CYS A 545 -11.86 -16.37 32.85
N VAL A 546 -12.64 -15.90 31.86
CA VAL A 546 -13.40 -14.66 31.96
C VAL A 546 -14.56 -14.85 32.95
N THR A 547 -14.79 -13.87 33.80
CA THR A 547 -15.85 -13.87 34.79
C THR A 547 -16.56 -12.52 34.90
N GLU A 548 -17.60 -12.43 35.74
CA GLU A 548 -18.35 -11.22 35.94
C GLU A 548 -17.52 -10.09 36.57
N ASN A 549 -17.70 -8.85 36.10
CA ASN A 549 -17.02 -7.67 36.64
C ASN A 549 -17.29 -7.47 38.15
N SER A 550 -18.48 -7.89 38.63
CA SER A 550 -18.83 -7.83 40.03
C SER A 550 -17.93 -8.67 40.96
N ARG A 551 -17.15 -9.58 40.40
CA ARG A 551 -16.20 -10.43 41.16
C ARG A 551 -14.79 -9.82 41.28
N ILE A 552 -14.53 -8.67 40.67
CA ILE A 552 -13.21 -8.01 40.74
C ILE A 552 -12.90 -7.66 42.18
N ASP A 553 -11.87 -8.29 42.73
CA ASP A 553 -11.35 -8.08 44.07
C ASP A 553 -9.90 -7.54 44.10
N HIS A 554 -9.27 -7.39 42.92
CA HIS A 554 -7.87 -6.98 42.75
C HIS A 554 -6.86 -7.89 43.49
N LYS A 555 -7.24 -9.14 43.78
CA LYS A 555 -6.41 -10.17 44.43
C LYS A 555 -6.32 -11.44 43.61
N THR A 556 -7.46 -11.93 43.15
CA THR A 556 -7.58 -13.13 42.29
C THR A 556 -8.33 -12.86 41.00
N VAL A 557 -9.21 -11.85 41.00
CA VAL A 557 -9.98 -11.42 39.83
C VAL A 557 -9.66 -9.97 39.50
N PHE A 558 -9.25 -9.75 38.27
CA PHE A 558 -8.73 -8.46 37.80
C PHE A 558 -9.48 -7.94 36.57
N PRO A 559 -9.53 -6.62 36.37
CA PRO A 559 -10.13 -6.04 35.17
C PRO A 559 -9.31 -6.34 33.91
N LEU A 560 -10.00 -6.63 32.81
CA LEU A 560 -9.40 -6.79 31.49
C LEU A 560 -9.28 -5.44 30.77
N GLU A 561 -8.35 -5.38 29.81
CA GLU A 561 -8.14 -4.21 28.94
C GLU A 561 -9.42 -3.87 28.18
N LEU A 562 -9.76 -2.58 28.13
CA LEU A 562 -10.98 -2.09 27.48
C LEU A 562 -10.79 -1.65 26.04
N SER A 563 -9.56 -1.38 25.61
CA SER A 563 -9.28 -1.08 24.21
C SER A 563 -9.16 -2.35 23.37
N THR A 564 -9.24 -2.20 22.05
CA THR A 564 -9.03 -3.27 21.09
C THR A 564 -7.86 -2.93 20.16
N MET A 565 -7.35 -3.94 19.46
CA MET A 565 -6.26 -3.75 18.50
C MET A 565 -6.77 -3.04 17.24
N PRO A 566 -5.89 -2.34 16.49
CA PRO A 566 -6.26 -1.74 15.21
C PRO A 566 -6.46 -2.80 14.13
N GLY A 567 -7.15 -2.43 13.04
CA GLY A 567 -7.41 -3.33 11.92
C GLY A 567 -6.15 -3.95 11.31
N PHE A 568 -5.03 -3.24 11.30
CA PHE A 568 -3.77 -3.77 10.78
C PHE A 568 -3.16 -4.92 11.63
N ALA A 569 -3.62 -5.15 12.83
CA ALA A 569 -3.16 -6.27 13.64
C ALA A 569 -3.46 -7.61 12.97
N GLY A 570 -4.69 -7.80 12.52
CA GLY A 570 -5.12 -9.02 11.83
C GLY A 570 -4.50 -9.20 10.45
N SER A 571 -4.26 -8.10 9.73
CA SER A 571 -3.72 -8.15 8.37
C SER A 571 -2.21 -8.28 8.29
N SER A 572 -1.48 -8.14 9.39
CA SER A 572 -0.01 -8.12 9.36
C SER A 572 0.62 -9.48 9.11
N ALA A 573 0.01 -10.59 9.52
CA ALA A 573 0.55 -11.94 9.39
C ALA A 573 -0.40 -12.94 8.71
N TYR A 574 -1.44 -12.46 8.03
CA TYR A 574 -2.45 -13.34 7.43
C TYR A 574 -1.88 -14.29 6.37
N TYR A 575 -0.86 -13.87 5.64
CA TYR A 575 -0.19 -14.70 4.64
C TYR A 575 0.43 -15.97 5.25
N LEU A 576 0.91 -15.94 6.50
CA LEU A 576 1.40 -17.11 7.22
C LEU A 576 0.26 -18.06 7.61
N ARG A 577 -0.86 -17.49 8.07
CA ARG A 577 -2.02 -18.28 8.46
C ARG A 577 -2.65 -19.03 7.29
N TYR A 578 -2.65 -18.45 6.11
CA TYR A 578 -3.09 -19.13 4.89
C TYR A 578 -2.28 -20.40 4.56
N MET A 579 -1.02 -20.45 4.96
CA MET A 579 -0.18 -21.63 4.73
C MET A 579 -0.65 -22.85 5.53
N ASP A 580 -1.28 -22.61 6.69
CA ASP A 580 -1.69 -23.65 7.63
C ASP A 580 -2.91 -23.23 8.48
N PRO A 581 -4.05 -22.93 7.82
CA PRO A 581 -5.16 -22.24 8.49
C PRO A 581 -5.91 -23.10 9.50
N GLN A 582 -5.76 -24.43 9.45
CA GLN A 582 -6.42 -25.36 10.36
C GLN A 582 -5.53 -25.77 11.55
N ASN A 583 -4.31 -25.26 11.62
CA ASN A 583 -3.40 -25.56 12.73
C ASN A 583 -3.90 -24.86 14.01
N ASP A 584 -4.22 -25.64 15.03
CA ASP A 584 -4.72 -25.14 16.33
C ASP A 584 -3.62 -25.05 17.41
N THR A 585 -2.40 -25.49 17.11
CA THR A 585 -1.25 -25.49 18.02
C THR A 585 -0.20 -24.44 17.72
N ALA A 586 -0.19 -23.91 16.50
CA ALA A 586 0.73 -22.87 16.05
C ALA A 586 0.09 -21.96 15.00
N LEU A 587 0.61 -20.75 14.86
CA LEU A 587 0.23 -19.83 13.78
C LEU A 587 0.42 -20.48 12.41
N VAL A 588 1.56 -21.12 12.24
CA VAL A 588 1.94 -21.90 11.07
C VAL A 588 2.87 -23.03 11.53
N GLY A 589 2.65 -24.26 11.04
CA GLY A 589 3.51 -25.40 11.33
C GLY A 589 4.85 -25.27 10.60
N GLU A 590 5.89 -25.86 11.17
CA GLU A 590 7.25 -25.80 10.61
C GLU A 590 7.34 -26.35 9.18
N THR A 591 6.64 -27.46 8.89
CA THR A 591 6.62 -28.07 7.56
C THR A 591 5.96 -27.14 6.52
N ALA A 592 4.82 -26.55 6.86
CA ALA A 592 4.09 -25.64 5.99
C ALA A 592 4.91 -24.37 5.74
N ASP A 593 5.52 -23.78 6.77
CA ASP A 593 6.39 -22.62 6.65
C ASP A 593 7.58 -22.88 5.73
N LYS A 594 8.27 -24.00 5.92
CA LYS A 594 9.44 -24.38 5.09
C LYS A 594 9.09 -24.68 3.64
N TYR A 595 7.89 -25.21 3.37
CA TYR A 595 7.43 -25.48 2.02
C TYR A 595 6.97 -24.22 1.29
N TRP A 596 6.03 -23.46 1.88
CA TRP A 596 5.45 -22.27 1.26
C TRP A 596 6.34 -21.03 1.38
N GLN A 597 7.18 -20.96 2.41
CA GLN A 597 8.19 -19.94 2.71
C GLN A 597 7.60 -18.52 2.85
N ASN A 598 7.51 -17.80 1.77
CA ASN A 598 6.92 -16.46 1.71
C ASN A 598 6.08 -16.30 0.44
N VAL A 599 5.41 -15.17 0.31
CA VAL A 599 4.62 -14.83 -0.87
C VAL A 599 5.55 -14.53 -2.05
N ASP A 600 5.42 -15.27 -3.15
CA ASP A 600 6.19 -15.04 -4.37
C ASP A 600 5.68 -13.82 -5.13
N LEU A 601 4.36 -13.66 -5.21
CA LEU A 601 3.71 -12.53 -5.87
C LEU A 601 2.59 -11.97 -4.99
N TYR A 602 2.71 -10.69 -4.63
CA TYR A 602 1.70 -9.94 -3.88
C TYR A 602 1.13 -8.82 -4.73
N ILE A 603 -0.21 -8.79 -4.86
CA ILE A 603 -0.91 -7.75 -5.63
C ILE A 603 -1.88 -6.99 -4.73
N GLY A 604 -1.79 -5.67 -4.77
CA GLY A 604 -2.65 -4.79 -3.97
C GLY A 604 -2.46 -3.32 -4.25
N GLY A 605 -3.27 -2.49 -3.62
CA GLY A 605 -3.27 -1.04 -3.82
C GLY A 605 -2.01 -0.35 -3.28
N SER A 606 -1.58 0.71 -3.96
CA SER A 606 -0.42 1.52 -3.56
C SER A 606 -0.65 2.34 -2.28
N GLU A 607 -1.91 2.52 -1.87
CA GLU A 607 -2.28 3.20 -0.63
C GLU A 607 -1.75 2.52 0.64
N HIS A 608 -1.37 1.25 0.53
CA HIS A 608 -0.84 0.45 1.64
C HIS A 608 0.68 0.52 1.79
N ALA A 609 1.36 1.32 0.98
CA ALA A 609 2.83 1.39 0.92
C ALA A 609 3.50 1.77 2.25
N THR A 610 2.89 2.65 3.04
CA THR A 610 3.43 3.17 4.31
C THR A 610 2.71 2.64 5.55
N GLY A 611 1.57 2.00 5.38
CA GLY A 611 0.79 1.39 6.47
C GLY A 611 0.99 -0.12 6.53
N HIS A 612 0.07 -0.85 5.92
CA HIS A 612 0.06 -2.32 5.92
C HIS A 612 1.41 -2.97 5.59
N LEU A 613 2.11 -2.52 4.56
CA LEU A 613 3.37 -3.13 4.14
C LEU A 613 4.49 -2.96 5.18
N ILE A 614 4.59 -1.81 5.83
CA ILE A 614 5.55 -1.58 6.91
C ILE A 614 5.22 -2.49 8.11
N TYR A 615 3.97 -2.52 8.55
CA TYR A 615 3.56 -3.33 9.71
C TYR A 615 3.69 -4.83 9.44
N SER A 616 3.34 -5.28 8.25
CA SER A 616 3.49 -6.68 7.86
C SER A 616 4.97 -7.11 7.79
N ARG A 617 5.84 -6.26 7.25
CA ARG A 617 7.28 -6.50 7.22
C ARG A 617 7.90 -6.53 8.62
N PHE A 618 7.49 -5.59 9.48
CA PHE A 618 7.89 -5.58 10.90
C PHE A 618 7.45 -6.87 11.61
N TRP A 619 6.19 -7.24 11.46
CA TRP A 619 5.61 -8.43 12.09
C TRP A 619 6.34 -9.70 11.67
N ASN A 620 6.60 -9.82 10.36
CA ASN A 620 7.36 -10.95 9.81
C ASN A 620 8.78 -11.04 10.35
N LYS A 621 9.49 -9.91 10.46
CA LYS A 621 10.85 -9.87 11.01
C LYS A 621 10.87 -10.30 12.48
N PHE A 622 9.89 -9.89 13.24
CA PHE A 622 9.72 -10.34 14.62
C PHE A 622 9.49 -11.85 14.67
N LEU A 623 8.59 -12.39 13.87
CA LEU A 623 8.33 -13.83 13.78
C LEU A 623 9.53 -14.62 13.25
N PHE A 624 10.29 -14.02 12.35
CA PHE A 624 11.57 -14.59 11.90
C PHE A 624 12.56 -14.69 13.06
N ASP A 625 12.67 -13.68 13.90
CA ASP A 625 13.52 -13.70 15.08
C ASP A 625 13.13 -14.80 16.08
N LEU A 626 11.84 -15.13 16.17
CA LEU A 626 11.33 -16.23 16.99
C LEU A 626 11.49 -17.60 16.35
N GLY A 627 11.91 -17.69 15.07
CA GLY A 627 11.99 -18.96 14.35
C GLY A 627 10.65 -19.48 13.83
N VAL A 628 9.59 -18.68 13.84
CA VAL A 628 8.25 -19.01 13.34
C VAL A 628 8.17 -18.89 11.83
N SER A 629 8.74 -17.84 11.26
CA SER A 629 8.90 -17.64 9.81
C SER A 629 10.32 -17.96 9.38
N CYS A 630 10.49 -18.72 8.32
CA CYS A 630 11.81 -19.05 7.76
C CYS A 630 12.38 -17.96 6.85
N LYS A 631 11.60 -16.94 6.52
CA LYS A 631 12.00 -15.81 5.68
C LYS A 631 11.93 -14.49 6.45
N ASP A 632 12.92 -13.64 6.20
CA ASP A 632 13.00 -12.30 6.82
C ASP A 632 12.04 -11.29 6.16
N GLU A 633 11.63 -11.53 4.91
CA GLU A 633 10.66 -10.71 4.19
C GLU A 633 9.41 -11.52 3.81
N PRO A 634 8.21 -10.94 4.00
CA PRO A 634 6.95 -11.64 3.74
C PRO A 634 6.60 -11.74 2.26
N TYR A 635 6.97 -10.74 1.46
CA TYR A 635 6.53 -10.58 0.07
C TYR A 635 7.74 -10.36 -0.83
N GLN A 636 7.98 -11.31 -1.76
CA GLN A 636 9.15 -11.23 -2.64
C GLN A 636 8.93 -10.20 -3.76
N LYS A 637 7.91 -10.40 -4.58
CA LYS A 637 7.52 -9.46 -5.64
C LYS A 637 6.20 -8.80 -5.31
N LEU A 638 6.13 -7.50 -5.48
CA LEU A 638 4.92 -6.73 -5.27
C LEU A 638 4.55 -5.95 -6.53
N VAL A 639 3.28 -6.07 -6.92
CA VAL A 639 2.70 -5.33 -8.04
C VAL A 639 1.52 -4.52 -7.52
N ASN A 640 1.59 -3.20 -7.69
CA ASN A 640 0.48 -2.31 -7.39
C ASN A 640 -0.38 -2.12 -8.64
N GLN A 641 -1.67 -2.45 -8.56
CA GLN A 641 -2.62 -2.09 -9.60
C GLN A 641 -3.03 -0.63 -9.48
N GLY A 642 -3.34 0.00 -10.62
CA GLY A 642 -3.99 1.29 -10.67
C GLY A 642 -5.47 1.18 -10.29
N MET A 643 -6.14 2.31 -10.15
CA MET A 643 -7.57 2.36 -9.86
C MET A 643 -8.41 2.39 -11.13
N ILE A 644 -9.54 1.69 -11.15
CA ILE A 644 -10.59 1.94 -12.12
C ILE A 644 -11.40 3.13 -11.60
N GLN A 645 -11.46 4.20 -12.40
CA GLN A 645 -12.15 5.43 -12.06
C GLN A 645 -13.59 5.38 -12.59
N GLY A 646 -14.49 6.09 -11.90
CA GLY A 646 -15.86 6.28 -12.33
C GLY A 646 -16.04 7.54 -13.16
N ARG A 647 -17.03 7.51 -14.04
CA ARG A 647 -17.48 8.71 -14.74
C ARG A 647 -18.71 9.24 -13.99
N SER A 648 -18.49 10.30 -13.21
CA SER A 648 -19.56 10.97 -12.46
C SER A 648 -20.39 11.85 -13.38
N ASN A 649 -21.68 11.96 -13.09
CA ASN A 649 -22.56 12.92 -13.72
C ASN A 649 -23.02 13.98 -12.72
N PHE A 650 -23.28 15.17 -13.22
CA PHE A 650 -23.69 16.32 -12.41
C PHE A 650 -24.98 16.93 -12.93
N VAL A 651 -25.85 17.33 -12.01
CA VAL A 651 -26.94 18.25 -12.24
C VAL A 651 -26.60 19.61 -11.61
N TYR A 652 -27.13 20.69 -12.14
CA TYR A 652 -26.79 22.05 -11.73
C TYR A 652 -28.00 22.73 -11.09
N ARG A 653 -27.96 22.87 -9.77
CA ARG A 653 -29.01 23.53 -8.99
C ARG A 653 -28.85 25.02 -9.05
N ILE A 654 -29.87 25.74 -9.39
CA ILE A 654 -29.91 27.21 -9.32
C ILE A 654 -29.96 27.59 -7.83
N LYS A 655 -29.13 28.56 -7.43
CA LYS A 655 -28.98 29.01 -6.06
C LYS A 655 -30.32 29.33 -5.40
N ASP A 656 -30.49 28.85 -4.18
CA ASP A 656 -31.67 29.06 -3.34
C ASP A 656 -33.00 28.60 -3.95
N THR A 657 -32.94 27.64 -4.90
CA THR A 657 -34.12 27.06 -5.53
C THR A 657 -34.08 25.54 -5.54
N ASN A 658 -35.21 24.91 -5.95
CA ASN A 658 -35.25 23.48 -6.30
C ASN A 658 -35.36 23.28 -7.82
N THR A 659 -34.74 24.19 -8.58
CA THR A 659 -34.73 24.18 -10.04
C THR A 659 -33.35 23.80 -10.52
N PHE A 660 -33.27 22.89 -11.47
CA PHE A 660 -32.05 22.36 -12.06
C PHE A 660 -31.96 22.74 -13.53
N VAL A 661 -30.84 23.32 -13.92
CA VAL A 661 -30.60 23.79 -15.28
C VAL A 661 -29.66 22.85 -16.03
N SER A 662 -29.96 22.56 -17.28
CA SER A 662 -29.15 21.73 -18.16
C SER A 662 -27.77 22.34 -18.42
N LEU A 663 -26.76 21.48 -18.64
CA LEU A 663 -25.33 21.85 -18.79
C LEU A 663 -25.10 23.06 -19.72
N GLY A 664 -25.70 23.08 -20.90
CA GLY A 664 -25.50 24.15 -21.88
C GLY A 664 -26.06 25.50 -21.49
N LEU A 665 -26.95 25.54 -20.51
CA LEU A 665 -27.63 26.76 -20.05
C LEU A 665 -27.15 27.21 -18.66
N LYS A 666 -26.27 26.46 -18.02
CA LYS A 666 -25.85 26.69 -16.61
C LYS A 666 -25.21 28.06 -16.39
N ASP A 667 -24.46 28.58 -17.36
CA ASP A 667 -23.73 29.84 -17.25
C ASP A 667 -24.66 31.08 -17.26
N GLN A 668 -25.94 30.90 -17.54
CA GLN A 668 -26.96 31.96 -17.44
C GLN A 668 -27.49 32.12 -16.01
N TYR A 669 -27.10 31.25 -15.08
CA TYR A 669 -27.56 31.21 -13.70
C TYR A 669 -26.38 31.04 -12.73
N GLU A 670 -26.57 31.45 -11.50
CA GLU A 670 -25.69 31.06 -10.41
C GLU A 670 -26.06 29.64 -9.95
N THR A 671 -25.19 28.66 -10.22
CA THR A 671 -25.48 27.23 -10.00
C THR A 671 -24.48 26.56 -9.08
N THR A 672 -24.94 25.49 -8.43
CA THR A 672 -24.10 24.56 -7.67
C THR A 672 -24.18 23.17 -8.34
N PRO A 673 -23.03 22.55 -8.72
CA PRO A 673 -23.03 21.20 -9.23
C PRO A 673 -23.33 20.19 -8.11
N ILE A 674 -24.18 19.22 -8.41
CA ILE A 674 -24.55 18.14 -7.49
C ILE A 674 -24.36 16.81 -8.23
N HIS A 675 -23.67 15.88 -7.61
CA HIS A 675 -23.53 14.51 -8.13
C HIS A 675 -24.91 13.85 -8.23
N VAL A 676 -25.15 13.18 -9.34
CA VAL A 676 -26.37 12.41 -9.58
C VAL A 676 -26.03 10.95 -9.86
N ASP A 677 -26.91 10.04 -9.44
CA ASP A 677 -26.71 8.62 -9.67
C ASP A 677 -26.60 8.33 -11.18
N VAL A 678 -25.49 7.74 -11.59
CA VAL A 678 -25.22 7.41 -13.00
C VAL A 678 -26.22 6.41 -13.58
N ASN A 679 -26.94 5.67 -12.74
CA ASN A 679 -27.94 4.70 -13.16
C ASN A 679 -29.26 5.35 -13.68
N ILE A 680 -29.46 6.63 -13.40
CA ILE A 680 -30.60 7.42 -13.92
C ILE A 680 -30.17 8.40 -15.02
N VAL A 681 -28.99 8.20 -15.57
CA VAL A 681 -28.44 8.99 -16.66
C VAL A 681 -28.03 8.06 -17.80
N GLN A 682 -28.45 8.38 -19.02
CA GLN A 682 -28.08 7.64 -20.22
C GLN A 682 -27.49 8.58 -21.28
N ASN A 683 -26.26 8.34 -21.69
CA ASN A 683 -25.56 9.20 -22.66
C ASN A 683 -25.60 10.70 -22.24
N ASP A 684 -25.36 10.95 -20.95
CA ASP A 684 -25.42 12.27 -20.31
C ASP A 684 -26.81 12.92 -20.28
N VAL A 685 -27.89 12.21 -20.68
CA VAL A 685 -29.28 12.67 -20.58
C VAL A 685 -29.90 12.14 -19.30
N LEU A 686 -30.36 13.03 -18.42
CA LEU A 686 -31.03 12.68 -17.18
C LEU A 686 -32.44 12.19 -17.43
N ASP A 687 -32.80 11.08 -16.75
CA ASP A 687 -34.20 10.70 -16.56
C ASP A 687 -34.81 11.57 -15.44
N VAL A 688 -35.51 12.63 -15.80
CA VAL A 688 -36.05 13.61 -14.86
C VAL A 688 -37.10 13.04 -13.91
N GLU A 689 -37.87 12.05 -14.35
CA GLU A 689 -38.86 11.40 -13.48
C GLU A 689 -38.19 10.48 -12.47
N ALA A 690 -37.19 9.73 -12.89
CA ALA A 690 -36.34 8.93 -11.99
C ALA A 690 -35.59 9.82 -10.96
N PHE A 691 -35.12 10.99 -11.37
CA PHE A 691 -34.47 11.95 -10.48
C PHE A 691 -35.42 12.47 -9.39
N LYS A 692 -36.66 12.79 -9.73
CA LYS A 692 -37.70 13.20 -8.77
C LYS A 692 -37.99 12.13 -7.72
N GLN A 693 -37.90 10.85 -8.13
CA GLN A 693 -38.13 9.68 -7.28
C GLN A 693 -36.89 9.26 -6.49
N TRP A 694 -35.72 9.70 -6.91
CA TRP A 694 -34.43 9.28 -6.33
C TRP A 694 -34.27 9.73 -4.88
N ARG A 695 -34.72 10.98 -4.58
CA ARG A 695 -34.70 11.51 -3.22
C ARG A 695 -35.95 12.33 -2.93
N PRO A 696 -36.44 12.32 -1.68
CA PRO A 696 -37.66 13.08 -1.30
C PRO A 696 -37.54 14.58 -1.59
N GLU A 697 -36.36 15.18 -1.38
CA GLU A 697 -36.12 16.62 -1.61
C GLU A 697 -36.23 17.03 -3.08
N TYR A 698 -36.17 16.10 -4.02
CA TYR A 698 -36.26 16.35 -5.46
C TYR A 698 -37.67 16.06 -6.03
N ALA A 699 -38.58 15.63 -5.20
CA ALA A 699 -39.93 15.29 -5.65
C ALA A 699 -40.65 16.45 -6.34
N THR A 700 -40.35 17.69 -5.96
CA THR A 700 -40.91 18.92 -6.50
C THR A 700 -39.95 19.69 -7.43
N ALA A 701 -38.88 19.03 -7.85
CA ALA A 701 -37.86 19.68 -8.66
C ALA A 701 -38.40 20.13 -10.03
N GLU A 702 -37.95 21.29 -10.45
CA GLU A 702 -38.22 21.86 -11.79
C GLU A 702 -36.94 21.82 -12.63
N PHE A 703 -37.10 21.79 -13.95
CA PHE A 703 -35.97 21.62 -14.86
C PHE A 703 -36.00 22.66 -15.98
N VAL A 704 -34.84 23.27 -16.25
CA VAL A 704 -34.63 24.10 -17.45
C VAL A 704 -33.91 23.24 -18.46
N LEU A 705 -34.61 22.83 -19.50
CA LEU A 705 -34.18 21.82 -20.49
C LEU A 705 -33.53 22.47 -21.72
N GLU A 706 -32.69 21.69 -22.40
CA GLU A 706 -32.15 21.99 -23.72
C GLU A 706 -32.80 21.05 -24.74
N ASP A 707 -33.52 21.61 -25.72
CA ASP A 707 -34.21 20.85 -26.76
C ASP A 707 -35.08 19.70 -26.19
N GLY A 708 -35.75 19.95 -25.07
CA GLY A 708 -36.61 18.98 -24.39
C GLY A 708 -35.88 17.93 -23.57
N LYS A 709 -34.54 18.04 -23.41
CA LYS A 709 -33.67 17.11 -22.64
C LYS A 709 -32.91 17.83 -21.58
N TYR A 710 -32.63 17.13 -20.47
CA TYR A 710 -31.70 17.59 -19.46
C TYR A 710 -30.34 16.95 -19.69
N ILE A 711 -29.34 17.76 -20.04
CA ILE A 711 -27.98 17.31 -20.26
C ILE A 711 -27.17 17.49 -18.97
N CYS A 712 -26.59 16.39 -18.46
CA CYS A 712 -25.72 16.42 -17.29
C CYS A 712 -24.29 16.77 -17.66
N GLY A 713 -23.58 17.42 -16.72
CA GLY A 713 -22.13 17.51 -16.75
C GLY A 713 -21.50 16.15 -16.37
N TRP A 714 -20.22 16.02 -16.61
CA TRP A 714 -19.48 14.81 -16.26
C TRP A 714 -18.01 15.09 -15.87
N ALA A 715 -17.45 14.20 -15.06
CA ALA A 715 -16.03 14.22 -14.72
C ALA A 715 -15.55 12.79 -14.41
N ILE A 716 -14.27 12.54 -14.65
CA ILE A 716 -13.64 11.29 -14.25
C ILE A 716 -13.11 11.45 -12.83
N GLU A 717 -13.61 10.61 -11.94
CA GLU A 717 -13.31 10.68 -10.51
C GLU A 717 -13.08 9.29 -9.94
N LYS A 718 -12.63 9.20 -8.69
CA LYS A 718 -12.58 7.94 -7.94
C LYS A 718 -13.97 7.30 -7.93
N MET A 719 -14.04 6.01 -8.23
CA MET A 719 -15.29 5.25 -8.14
C MET A 719 -15.65 5.04 -6.66
N SER A 720 -16.76 5.63 -6.23
CA SER A 720 -17.23 5.52 -4.84
C SER A 720 -18.72 5.80 -4.73
N LYS A 721 -19.34 5.30 -3.65
CA LYS A 721 -20.76 5.54 -3.37
C LYS A 721 -21.11 7.02 -3.22
N SER A 722 -20.23 7.79 -2.59
CA SER A 722 -20.44 9.22 -2.35
C SER A 722 -20.47 10.05 -3.63
N MET A 723 -19.85 9.53 -4.68
CA MET A 723 -19.83 10.14 -6.02
C MET A 723 -20.96 9.62 -6.92
N TYR A 724 -21.75 8.65 -6.47
CA TYR A 724 -22.84 8.03 -7.24
C TYR A 724 -22.44 7.52 -8.63
N ASN A 725 -21.17 7.10 -8.78
CA ASN A 725 -20.57 6.68 -10.04
C ASN A 725 -20.17 5.19 -10.06
N VAL A 726 -20.67 4.41 -9.11
CA VAL A 726 -20.33 2.99 -8.96
C VAL A 726 -20.99 2.15 -10.06
N VAL A 727 -20.21 1.28 -10.69
CA VAL A 727 -20.68 0.24 -11.60
C VAL A 727 -20.62 -1.10 -10.88
N ASN A 728 -21.76 -1.80 -10.82
CA ASN A 728 -21.88 -3.07 -10.14
C ASN A 728 -21.40 -4.22 -11.07
N PRO A 729 -20.44 -5.06 -10.64
CA PRO A 729 -19.98 -6.16 -11.46
C PRO A 729 -21.06 -7.22 -11.74
N ASP A 730 -22.05 -7.37 -10.87
CA ASP A 730 -23.18 -8.32 -11.10
C ASP A 730 -23.96 -8.00 -12.38
N MET A 731 -24.21 -6.72 -12.63
CA MET A 731 -24.92 -6.29 -13.85
C MET A 731 -24.12 -6.61 -15.10
N ILE A 732 -22.81 -6.46 -15.04
CA ILE A 732 -21.91 -6.75 -16.15
C ILE A 732 -21.84 -8.27 -16.40
N VAL A 733 -21.70 -9.06 -15.35
CA VAL A 733 -21.67 -10.54 -15.45
C VAL A 733 -22.99 -11.09 -15.97
N GLU A 734 -24.13 -10.55 -15.53
CA GLU A 734 -25.44 -10.96 -16.01
C GLU A 734 -25.62 -10.66 -17.49
N LYS A 735 -25.19 -9.50 -17.95
CA LYS A 735 -25.36 -9.07 -19.34
C LYS A 735 -24.34 -9.68 -20.30
N TYR A 736 -23.09 -9.80 -19.90
CA TYR A 736 -21.98 -10.17 -20.79
C TYR A 736 -21.23 -11.44 -20.38
N GLY A 737 -21.38 -11.88 -19.13
CA GLY A 737 -20.62 -12.99 -18.56
C GLY A 737 -19.35 -12.58 -17.84
N ALA A 738 -18.86 -13.49 -17.00
CA ALA A 738 -17.66 -13.30 -16.22
C ALA A 738 -16.39 -13.27 -17.08
N ASP A 739 -16.29 -14.14 -18.07
CA ASP A 739 -15.12 -14.17 -18.96
C ASP A 739 -14.97 -12.86 -19.74
N THR A 740 -16.08 -12.27 -20.15
CA THR A 740 -16.07 -10.94 -20.80
C THR A 740 -15.58 -9.86 -19.83
N LEU A 741 -16.07 -9.85 -18.60
CA LEU A 741 -15.62 -8.90 -17.57
C LEU A 741 -14.12 -9.04 -17.33
N ARG A 742 -13.61 -10.25 -17.17
CA ARG A 742 -12.19 -10.52 -16.94
C ARG A 742 -11.32 -10.00 -18.07
N LEU A 743 -11.68 -10.28 -19.31
CA LEU A 743 -10.98 -9.79 -20.50
C LEU A 743 -11.01 -8.26 -20.59
N TYR A 744 -12.18 -7.67 -20.34
CA TYR A 744 -12.35 -6.22 -20.48
C TYR A 744 -11.54 -5.45 -19.42
N GLU A 745 -11.52 -5.88 -18.19
CA GLU A 745 -10.71 -5.24 -17.14
C GLU A 745 -9.22 -5.28 -17.46
N MET A 746 -8.74 -6.36 -18.07
CA MET A 746 -7.35 -6.46 -18.53
C MET A 746 -7.08 -5.62 -19.78
N PHE A 747 -8.09 -5.44 -20.63
CA PHE A 747 -7.99 -4.66 -21.87
C PHE A 747 -7.92 -3.14 -21.64
N LEU A 748 -8.52 -2.63 -20.55
CA LEU A 748 -8.67 -1.19 -20.30
C LEU A 748 -7.35 -0.41 -20.29
N GLY A 749 -6.24 -1.03 -19.97
CA GLY A 749 -4.93 -0.38 -19.94
C GLY A 749 -3.89 -1.12 -19.10
N PRO A 750 -2.68 -0.59 -18.99
CA PRO A 750 -1.64 -1.18 -18.15
C PRO A 750 -2.11 -1.34 -16.70
N ILE A 751 -1.74 -2.46 -16.08
CA ILE A 751 -2.22 -2.82 -14.73
C ILE A 751 -1.90 -1.78 -13.66
N ASN A 752 -0.76 -1.13 -13.77
CA ASN A 752 -0.26 -0.15 -12.80
C ASN A 752 -0.81 1.28 -12.99
N GLN A 753 -1.60 1.51 -14.03
CA GLN A 753 -2.15 2.83 -14.33
C GLN A 753 -3.63 2.92 -13.98
N SER A 754 -4.03 4.06 -13.43
CA SER A 754 -5.46 4.37 -13.25
C SER A 754 -6.11 4.64 -14.60
N LYS A 755 -7.37 4.21 -14.75
CA LYS A 755 -8.11 4.25 -16.01
C LYS A 755 -9.61 4.37 -15.77
N PRO A 756 -10.33 5.14 -16.60
CA PRO A 756 -11.78 5.27 -16.46
C PRO A 756 -12.49 4.00 -16.94
N TRP A 757 -13.58 3.63 -16.25
CA TRP A 757 -14.50 2.62 -16.73
C TRP A 757 -15.39 3.19 -17.84
N ASP A 758 -15.44 2.48 -18.98
CA ASP A 758 -16.33 2.79 -20.09
C ASP A 758 -17.20 1.57 -20.42
N SER A 759 -18.47 1.63 -20.05
CA SER A 759 -19.41 0.52 -20.29
C SER A 759 -19.68 0.24 -21.77
N ASN A 760 -19.35 1.15 -22.68
CA ASN A 760 -19.53 0.97 -24.10
C ASN A 760 -18.44 0.10 -24.76
N GLY A 761 -17.26 0.01 -24.17
CA GLY A 761 -16.12 -0.74 -24.71
C GLY A 761 -16.20 -2.25 -24.53
N ILE A 762 -17.04 -2.73 -23.63
CA ILE A 762 -17.09 -4.14 -23.25
C ILE A 762 -17.61 -5.08 -24.37
N ASP A 763 -18.43 -4.56 -25.27
CA ASP A 763 -18.97 -5.31 -26.41
C ASP A 763 -17.89 -5.93 -27.30
N GLY A 764 -16.74 -5.27 -27.42
CA GLY A 764 -15.61 -5.79 -28.20
C GLY A 764 -15.09 -7.12 -27.65
N CYS A 765 -14.96 -7.22 -26.33
CA CYS A 765 -14.54 -8.46 -25.66
C CYS A 765 -15.60 -9.55 -25.76
N PHE A 766 -16.88 -9.19 -25.65
CA PHE A 766 -17.98 -10.13 -25.80
C PHE A 766 -18.05 -10.72 -27.21
N ARG A 767 -17.93 -9.88 -28.22
CA ARG A 767 -17.89 -10.33 -29.64
C ARG A 767 -16.65 -11.19 -29.90
N PHE A 768 -15.52 -10.89 -29.28
CA PHE A 768 -14.33 -11.73 -29.36
C PHE A 768 -14.59 -13.16 -28.85
N LEU A 769 -15.22 -13.33 -27.69
CA LEU A 769 -15.55 -14.65 -27.17
C LEU A 769 -16.48 -15.44 -28.08
N ARG A 770 -17.44 -14.76 -28.71
CA ARG A 770 -18.29 -15.37 -29.73
C ARG A 770 -17.50 -15.85 -30.96
N LYS A 771 -16.56 -15.03 -31.42
CA LYS A 771 -15.66 -15.41 -32.53
C LYS A 771 -14.74 -16.58 -32.14
N ALA A 772 -14.21 -16.61 -30.93
CA ALA A 772 -13.44 -17.73 -30.43
C ALA A 772 -14.26 -19.01 -30.38
N TRP A 773 -15.50 -18.95 -29.89
CA TRP A 773 -16.44 -20.04 -29.90
C TRP A 773 -16.71 -20.56 -31.30
N ASN A 774 -16.84 -19.67 -32.28
CA ASN A 774 -17.07 -20.00 -33.67
C ASN A 774 -15.89 -20.72 -34.38
N LEU A 775 -14.71 -20.70 -33.84
CA LEU A 775 -13.61 -21.54 -34.33
C LEU A 775 -13.91 -23.02 -34.13
N PHE A 776 -14.68 -23.35 -33.09
CA PHE A 776 -15.06 -24.72 -32.72
C PHE A 776 -16.45 -25.06 -33.27
N TYR A 777 -17.35 -24.11 -33.36
CA TYR A 777 -18.74 -24.22 -33.84
C TYR A 777 -19.00 -23.17 -34.94
N PRO A 778 -18.46 -23.36 -36.16
CA PRO A 778 -18.63 -22.37 -37.23
C PRO A 778 -20.09 -21.99 -37.47
N GLN A 779 -20.35 -20.68 -37.50
CA GLN A 779 -21.70 -20.14 -37.67
C GLN A 779 -22.75 -20.70 -36.67
N ASN A 780 -22.34 -20.98 -35.43
CA ASN A 780 -23.15 -21.61 -34.39
C ASN A 780 -23.67 -23.01 -34.78
N GLY A 781 -23.01 -23.66 -35.74
CA GLY A 781 -23.34 -25.00 -36.23
C GLY A 781 -22.77 -26.13 -35.40
N ASP A 782 -22.38 -27.21 -36.03
CA ASP A 782 -21.84 -28.40 -35.39
C ASP A 782 -20.36 -28.25 -35.07
N TRP A 783 -19.88 -29.12 -34.17
CA TRP A 783 -18.49 -29.23 -33.81
C TRP A 783 -17.60 -29.54 -35.03
N ALA A 784 -16.60 -28.68 -35.27
CA ALA A 784 -15.78 -28.72 -36.48
C ALA A 784 -14.38 -29.25 -36.25
N VAL A 785 -13.91 -29.42 -34.99
CA VAL A 785 -12.51 -29.81 -34.71
C VAL A 785 -12.24 -31.25 -35.12
N THR A 786 -11.16 -31.43 -35.85
CA THR A 786 -10.69 -32.73 -36.37
C THR A 786 -9.19 -32.94 -36.07
N ASP A 787 -8.69 -34.13 -36.30
CA ASP A 787 -7.27 -34.49 -36.12
C ASP A 787 -6.41 -34.20 -37.37
N VAL A 788 -6.87 -33.34 -38.25
CA VAL A 788 -6.12 -32.91 -39.42
C VAL A 788 -4.84 -32.19 -39.01
N GLU A 789 -3.75 -32.44 -39.73
CA GLU A 789 -2.49 -31.79 -39.45
C GLU A 789 -2.61 -30.28 -39.71
N PRO A 790 -2.05 -29.45 -38.84
CA PRO A 790 -2.11 -28.00 -38.99
C PRO A 790 -1.25 -27.56 -40.19
N THR A 791 -1.73 -26.50 -40.82
CA THR A 791 -0.96 -25.82 -41.85
C THR A 791 0.20 -25.02 -41.21
N LYS A 792 1.19 -24.67 -42.04
CA LYS A 792 2.28 -23.80 -41.60
C LYS A 792 1.80 -22.44 -41.07
N GLU A 793 0.76 -21.87 -41.70
CA GLU A 793 0.14 -20.63 -41.30
C GLU A 793 -0.57 -20.77 -39.93
N ASN A 794 -1.24 -21.87 -39.69
CA ASN A 794 -1.86 -22.17 -38.39
C ASN A 794 -0.82 -22.18 -37.26
N LEU A 795 0.29 -22.88 -37.50
CA LEU A 795 1.40 -22.97 -36.53
C LEU A 795 2.10 -21.63 -36.32
N LYS A 796 2.25 -20.82 -37.35
CA LYS A 796 2.83 -19.46 -37.22
C LYS A 796 1.92 -18.59 -36.33
N THR A 797 0.63 -18.56 -36.60
CA THR A 797 -0.35 -17.81 -35.76
C THR A 797 -0.31 -18.29 -34.30
N LEU A 798 -0.30 -19.61 -34.09
CA LEU A 798 -0.24 -20.18 -32.73
C LEU A 798 1.04 -19.78 -32.00
N HIS A 799 2.20 -19.91 -32.61
CA HIS A 799 3.49 -19.65 -31.95
C HIS A 799 3.74 -18.16 -31.73
N LYS A 800 3.21 -17.28 -32.57
CA LYS A 800 3.17 -15.83 -32.28
C LYS A 800 2.35 -15.57 -31.00
N LEU A 801 1.21 -16.22 -30.88
CA LEU A 801 0.35 -16.08 -29.70
C LEU A 801 1.00 -16.64 -28.44
N ILE A 802 1.60 -17.82 -28.51
CA ILE A 802 2.32 -18.45 -27.40
C ILE A 802 3.39 -17.48 -26.86
N LYS A 803 4.22 -16.96 -27.75
CA LYS A 803 5.28 -16.03 -27.36
C LYS A 803 4.71 -14.79 -26.70
N LYS A 804 3.76 -14.13 -27.35
CA LYS A 804 3.17 -12.87 -26.87
C LYS A 804 2.48 -13.03 -25.52
N VAL A 805 1.63 -14.02 -25.38
CA VAL A 805 0.88 -14.24 -24.13
C VAL A 805 1.81 -14.64 -23.00
N SER A 806 2.77 -15.53 -23.25
CA SER A 806 3.73 -15.96 -22.23
C SER A 806 4.59 -14.80 -21.71
N GLU A 807 5.12 -13.99 -22.59
CA GLU A 807 5.91 -12.80 -22.22
C GLU A 807 5.04 -11.76 -21.50
N ASP A 808 3.84 -11.49 -22.00
CA ASP A 808 2.92 -10.53 -21.40
C ASP A 808 2.47 -10.92 -19.99
N ILE A 809 2.22 -12.20 -19.73
CA ILE A 809 1.86 -12.67 -18.38
C ILE A 809 3.04 -12.45 -17.42
N GLU A 810 4.25 -12.82 -17.81
CA GLU A 810 5.45 -12.61 -16.97
C GLU A 810 5.70 -11.12 -16.66
N GLU A 811 5.36 -10.23 -17.58
CA GLU A 811 5.54 -8.78 -17.45
C GLU A 811 4.30 -8.02 -16.96
N PHE A 812 3.19 -8.73 -16.70
CA PHE A 812 1.88 -8.13 -16.35
C PHE A 812 1.33 -7.18 -17.41
N SER A 813 1.67 -7.41 -18.68
CA SER A 813 1.21 -6.62 -19.83
C SER A 813 -0.09 -7.19 -20.43
N TYR A 814 -1.07 -7.46 -19.62
CA TYR A 814 -2.32 -8.12 -20.01
C TYR A 814 -3.14 -7.34 -21.03
N ASN A 815 -3.03 -6.01 -21.00
CA ASN A 815 -3.72 -5.14 -21.97
C ASN A 815 -3.26 -5.33 -23.40
N THR A 816 -2.08 -5.90 -23.63
CA THR A 816 -1.58 -6.27 -24.96
C THR A 816 -1.88 -7.72 -25.33
N SER A 817 -2.15 -8.58 -24.34
CA SER A 817 -2.55 -9.98 -24.56
C SER A 817 -3.93 -10.08 -25.17
N VAL A 818 -4.91 -9.30 -24.71
CA VAL A 818 -6.28 -9.37 -25.19
C VAL A 818 -6.38 -9.05 -26.70
N PRO A 819 -5.75 -7.96 -27.21
CA PRO A 819 -5.66 -7.75 -28.65
C PRO A 819 -4.94 -8.87 -29.42
N ALA A 820 -3.89 -9.47 -28.82
CA ALA A 820 -3.19 -10.59 -29.43
C ALA A 820 -4.09 -11.81 -29.63
N PHE A 821 -4.94 -12.13 -28.66
CA PHE A 821 -5.98 -13.15 -28.81
C PHE A 821 -6.97 -12.82 -29.92
N MET A 822 -7.40 -11.58 -30.00
CA MET A 822 -8.32 -11.11 -31.05
C MET A 822 -7.72 -11.28 -32.44
N ILE A 823 -6.45 -10.94 -32.62
CA ILE A 823 -5.72 -11.10 -33.88
C ILE A 823 -5.60 -12.59 -34.23
N ALA A 824 -5.20 -13.43 -33.28
CA ALA A 824 -5.03 -14.85 -33.51
C ALA A 824 -6.34 -15.54 -33.91
N VAL A 825 -7.45 -15.22 -33.26
CA VAL A 825 -8.77 -15.74 -33.59
C VAL A 825 -9.19 -15.30 -34.99
N GLY A 826 -8.95 -14.04 -35.34
CA GLY A 826 -9.20 -13.53 -36.70
C GLY A 826 -8.41 -14.29 -37.79
N GLU A 827 -7.11 -14.49 -37.56
CA GLU A 827 -6.25 -15.23 -38.48
C GLU A 827 -6.66 -16.70 -38.59
N LEU A 828 -6.91 -17.40 -37.47
CA LEU A 828 -7.32 -18.80 -37.49
C LEU A 828 -8.70 -18.99 -38.17
N ALA A 829 -9.63 -18.05 -37.99
CA ALA A 829 -10.92 -18.05 -38.68
C ALA A 829 -10.76 -17.87 -40.19
N GLN A 830 -9.90 -16.95 -40.62
CA GLN A 830 -9.60 -16.71 -42.03
C GLN A 830 -8.92 -17.93 -42.67
N GLN A 831 -8.05 -18.60 -41.93
CA GLN A 831 -7.36 -19.83 -42.34
C GLN A 831 -8.28 -21.05 -42.31
N LYS A 832 -9.49 -20.92 -41.77
CA LYS A 832 -10.42 -22.04 -41.54
C LYS A 832 -9.79 -23.21 -40.76
N CYS A 833 -9.02 -22.87 -39.74
CA CYS A 833 -8.31 -23.83 -38.90
C CYS A 833 -9.29 -24.69 -38.11
N VAL A 834 -9.21 -26.00 -38.26
CA VAL A 834 -9.98 -27.01 -37.50
C VAL A 834 -9.07 -28.05 -36.84
N SER A 835 -7.77 -27.83 -36.86
CA SER A 835 -6.78 -28.76 -36.30
C SER A 835 -6.81 -28.78 -34.77
N ARG A 836 -7.06 -29.96 -34.19
CA ARG A 836 -7.00 -30.18 -32.76
C ARG A 836 -5.65 -29.73 -32.16
N LYS A 837 -4.56 -30.02 -32.82
CA LYS A 837 -3.20 -29.68 -32.33
C LYS A 837 -3.00 -28.18 -32.09
N VAL A 838 -3.64 -27.34 -32.86
CA VAL A 838 -3.58 -25.86 -32.71
C VAL A 838 -4.65 -25.36 -31.76
N LEU A 839 -5.91 -25.81 -31.96
CA LEU A 839 -7.04 -25.26 -31.19
C LEU A 839 -7.00 -25.69 -29.71
N GLU A 840 -6.47 -26.86 -29.40
CA GLU A 840 -6.26 -27.31 -28.03
C GLU A 840 -5.23 -26.45 -27.28
N GLN A 841 -4.14 -26.12 -27.91
CA GLN A 841 -3.13 -25.21 -27.35
C GLN A 841 -3.68 -23.78 -27.20
N PHE A 842 -4.47 -23.30 -28.15
CA PHE A 842 -5.18 -22.03 -28.05
C PHE A 842 -6.08 -21.97 -26.79
N VAL A 843 -6.82 -23.05 -26.51
CA VAL A 843 -7.68 -23.13 -25.32
C VAL A 843 -6.85 -23.01 -24.03
N VAL A 844 -5.71 -23.66 -23.98
CA VAL A 844 -4.80 -23.59 -22.82
C VAL A 844 -4.29 -22.15 -22.62
N LEU A 845 -3.92 -21.47 -23.70
CA LEU A 845 -3.45 -20.07 -23.65
C LEU A 845 -4.57 -19.12 -23.19
N LEU A 846 -5.81 -19.36 -23.60
CA LEU A 846 -6.96 -18.53 -23.26
C LEU A 846 -7.44 -18.76 -21.82
N ALA A 847 -7.22 -19.94 -21.25
CA ALA A 847 -7.77 -20.34 -19.96
C ALA A 847 -7.49 -19.36 -18.80
N PRO A 848 -6.29 -18.80 -18.61
CA PRO A 848 -6.04 -17.83 -17.55
C PRO A 848 -6.93 -16.59 -17.65
N PHE A 849 -7.23 -16.12 -18.85
CA PHE A 849 -8.01 -14.92 -19.12
C PHE A 849 -9.52 -15.17 -19.12
N ALA A 850 -9.96 -16.28 -19.68
CA ALA A 850 -11.36 -16.67 -19.84
C ALA A 850 -11.56 -18.14 -19.44
N PRO A 851 -11.52 -18.45 -18.13
CA PRO A 851 -11.46 -19.83 -17.66
C PRO A 851 -12.72 -20.65 -17.95
N HIS A 852 -13.88 -20.05 -17.97
CA HIS A 852 -15.13 -20.79 -18.15
C HIS A 852 -15.29 -21.32 -19.59
N ILE A 853 -15.15 -20.46 -20.60
CA ILE A 853 -15.19 -20.89 -22.00
C ILE A 853 -14.07 -21.89 -22.33
N ALA A 854 -12.88 -21.63 -21.77
CA ALA A 854 -11.74 -22.51 -21.99
C ALA A 854 -11.97 -23.90 -21.38
N GLU A 855 -12.55 -23.99 -20.19
CA GLU A 855 -12.86 -25.27 -19.55
C GLU A 855 -13.92 -26.04 -20.35
N GLU A 856 -14.96 -25.37 -20.82
CA GLU A 856 -15.97 -26.00 -21.67
C GLU A 856 -15.39 -26.58 -22.97
N LEU A 857 -14.58 -25.79 -23.65
CA LEU A 857 -13.92 -26.23 -24.88
C LEU A 857 -12.90 -27.35 -24.64
N TRP A 858 -12.17 -27.30 -23.55
CA TRP A 858 -11.22 -28.34 -23.15
C TRP A 858 -11.87 -29.70 -22.98
N HIS A 859 -13.00 -29.76 -22.30
CA HIS A 859 -13.77 -30.99 -22.09
C HIS A 859 -14.45 -31.45 -23.35
N THR A 860 -14.95 -30.53 -24.19
CA THR A 860 -15.56 -30.89 -25.48
C THR A 860 -14.51 -31.47 -26.46
N LEU A 861 -13.23 -31.06 -26.32
CA LEU A 861 -12.11 -31.66 -27.05
C LEU A 861 -11.82 -33.13 -26.63
N GLY A 862 -12.46 -33.63 -25.58
CA GLY A 862 -12.32 -34.98 -25.07
C GLY A 862 -11.27 -35.16 -23.97
N ASN A 863 -10.74 -34.08 -23.44
CA ASN A 863 -9.76 -34.11 -22.36
C ASN A 863 -10.42 -34.31 -21.00
N SER A 864 -9.70 -34.98 -20.11
CA SER A 864 -10.06 -35.13 -18.69
C SER A 864 -9.32 -34.13 -17.81
N GLY A 865 -9.84 -33.89 -16.60
CA GLY A 865 -9.25 -32.94 -15.67
C GLY A 865 -9.51 -31.47 -16.05
N SER A 866 -8.97 -30.55 -15.27
CA SER A 866 -9.13 -29.12 -15.54
C SER A 866 -8.12 -28.62 -16.56
N VAL A 867 -8.54 -27.69 -17.39
CA VAL A 867 -7.65 -26.99 -18.34
C VAL A 867 -6.49 -26.29 -17.65
N CYS A 868 -6.66 -25.87 -16.39
CA CYS A 868 -5.59 -25.22 -15.64
C CYS A 868 -4.45 -26.18 -15.24
N ASP A 869 -4.66 -27.49 -15.33
CA ASP A 869 -3.63 -28.51 -15.10
C ASP A 869 -2.92 -28.95 -16.39
N ALA A 870 -3.38 -28.49 -17.55
CA ALA A 870 -2.74 -28.75 -18.83
C ALA A 870 -1.36 -28.06 -18.90
N GLU A 871 -0.42 -28.74 -19.56
CA GLU A 871 0.93 -28.17 -19.76
C GLU A 871 0.86 -26.89 -20.63
N TRP A 872 1.49 -25.82 -20.17
CA TRP A 872 1.57 -24.58 -20.93
C TRP A 872 2.26 -24.79 -22.26
N PRO A 873 1.71 -24.29 -23.39
CA PRO A 873 2.28 -24.50 -24.71
C PRO A 873 3.71 -23.98 -24.81
N LYS A 874 4.57 -24.78 -25.44
CA LYS A 874 5.97 -24.42 -25.65
C LYS A 874 6.15 -23.66 -26.94
N PHE A 875 6.85 -22.54 -26.83
CA PHE A 875 7.19 -21.72 -27.98
C PHE A 875 8.32 -22.34 -28.79
N ASP A 876 8.16 -22.38 -30.12
CA ASP A 876 9.21 -22.78 -31.07
C ASP A 876 9.39 -21.70 -32.15
N GLU A 877 10.54 -21.06 -32.10
CA GLU A 877 10.90 -19.97 -33.04
C GLU A 877 10.91 -20.41 -34.50
N ASN A 878 11.13 -21.70 -34.79
CA ASN A 878 11.17 -22.20 -36.15
C ASN A 878 9.86 -21.98 -36.94
N TYR A 879 8.73 -21.96 -36.23
CA TYR A 879 7.42 -21.70 -36.83
C TYR A 879 7.20 -20.23 -37.21
N LEU A 880 8.01 -19.32 -36.71
CA LEU A 880 7.95 -17.88 -37.06
C LEU A 880 8.80 -17.52 -38.27
N LYS A 881 9.66 -18.41 -38.71
CA LYS A 881 10.50 -18.19 -39.89
C LYS A 881 9.62 -18.04 -41.13
N GLU A 882 9.77 -16.95 -41.82
CA GLU A 882 9.09 -16.72 -43.10
C GLU A 882 9.86 -17.42 -44.21
N ASP A 883 9.13 -18.10 -45.09
CA ASP A 883 9.70 -18.71 -46.31
C ASP A 883 9.97 -17.66 -47.41
N SER A 884 9.32 -16.51 -47.30
CA SER A 884 9.44 -15.44 -48.26
C SER A 884 9.52 -14.06 -47.56
N GLN A 885 10.19 -13.15 -48.24
CA GLN A 885 10.23 -11.73 -47.88
C GLN A 885 9.72 -10.90 -49.03
N THR A 886 8.84 -9.95 -48.76
CA THR A 886 8.37 -9.01 -49.76
C THR A 886 9.22 -7.75 -49.74
N LEU A 887 9.88 -7.43 -50.81
CA LEU A 887 10.71 -6.25 -50.95
C LEU A 887 10.08 -5.24 -51.92
N SER A 888 10.16 -3.97 -51.55
CA SER A 888 9.78 -2.86 -52.46
C SER A 888 10.83 -2.70 -53.56
N ILE A 889 10.40 -2.66 -54.82
CA ILE A 889 11.26 -2.41 -55.96
C ILE A 889 11.12 -0.94 -56.38
N SER A 890 12.26 -0.25 -56.34
CA SER A 890 12.37 1.17 -56.69
C SER A 890 13.27 1.40 -57.92
N PHE A 891 12.94 2.37 -58.72
CA PHE A 891 13.74 2.86 -59.81
C PHE A 891 14.13 4.31 -59.53
N ASN A 892 15.44 4.56 -59.47
CA ASN A 892 16.01 5.88 -59.13
C ASN A 892 15.38 6.47 -57.84
N GLY A 893 15.23 5.63 -56.80
CA GLY A 893 14.70 6.03 -55.49
C GLY A 893 13.18 6.12 -55.40
N LYS A 894 12.41 5.83 -56.46
CA LYS A 894 10.97 5.88 -56.51
C LYS A 894 10.36 4.47 -56.54
N THR A 895 9.68 4.05 -55.49
CA THR A 895 9.03 2.73 -55.40
C THR A 895 7.96 2.58 -56.48
N ARG A 896 7.98 1.45 -57.17
CA ARG A 896 7.07 1.16 -58.28
C ARG A 896 6.16 -0.02 -58.04
N PHE A 897 6.68 -1.11 -57.43
CA PHE A 897 5.96 -2.34 -57.14
C PHE A 897 6.66 -3.11 -56.04
N THR A 898 6.12 -4.25 -55.64
CA THR A 898 6.71 -5.17 -54.67
C THR A 898 6.91 -6.54 -55.34
N LEU A 899 7.92 -7.26 -54.90
CA LEU A 899 8.17 -8.66 -55.29
C LEU A 899 8.47 -9.50 -54.03
N ASP A 900 8.06 -10.76 -54.12
CA ASP A 900 8.34 -11.75 -53.08
C ASP A 900 9.60 -12.54 -53.45
N PHE A 901 10.47 -12.70 -52.48
CA PHE A 901 11.73 -13.44 -52.59
C PHE A 901 11.78 -14.51 -51.48
N PRO A 902 12.51 -15.62 -51.65
CA PRO A 902 12.81 -16.51 -50.56
C PRO A 902 13.45 -15.76 -49.38
N ALA A 903 13.11 -16.09 -48.15
CA ALA A 903 13.60 -15.37 -46.96
C ALA A 903 15.13 -15.45 -46.83
N ASP A 904 15.72 -16.55 -47.31
CA ASP A 904 17.16 -16.83 -47.33
C ASP A 904 17.86 -16.43 -48.63
N ALA A 905 17.18 -15.71 -49.53
CA ALA A 905 17.75 -15.33 -50.80
C ALA A 905 18.98 -14.42 -50.65
N SER A 906 20.06 -14.75 -51.33
CA SER A 906 21.24 -13.90 -51.37
C SER A 906 20.96 -12.58 -52.09
N LYS A 907 21.79 -11.57 -51.83
CA LYS A 907 21.69 -10.26 -52.50
C LYS A 907 21.73 -10.40 -54.00
N GLU A 908 22.57 -11.33 -54.50
CA GLU A 908 22.75 -11.64 -55.94
C GLU A 908 21.44 -12.23 -56.51
N CYS A 909 20.86 -13.20 -55.82
CA CYS A 909 19.58 -13.81 -56.19
C CYS A 909 18.43 -12.80 -56.21
N ILE A 910 18.36 -11.92 -55.22
CA ILE A 910 17.37 -10.84 -55.14
C ILE A 910 17.52 -9.88 -56.32
N GLN A 911 18.75 -9.51 -56.62
CA GLN A 911 19.08 -8.61 -57.73
C GLN A 911 18.68 -9.22 -59.08
N GLU A 912 19.09 -10.46 -59.34
CA GLU A 912 18.78 -11.18 -60.60
C GLU A 912 17.27 -11.33 -60.78
N THR A 913 16.57 -11.76 -59.75
CA THR A 913 15.13 -11.97 -59.78
C THR A 913 14.37 -10.66 -60.01
N ALA A 914 14.78 -9.59 -59.31
CA ALA A 914 14.16 -8.28 -59.46
C ALA A 914 14.34 -7.72 -60.91
N LEU A 915 15.53 -7.85 -61.45
CA LEU A 915 15.83 -7.43 -62.85
C LEU A 915 15.08 -8.28 -63.88
N ALA A 916 14.91 -9.58 -63.63
CA ALA A 916 14.23 -10.52 -64.51
C ALA A 916 12.70 -10.43 -64.42
N SER A 917 12.14 -9.77 -63.41
CA SER A 917 10.68 -9.70 -63.25
C SER A 917 9.99 -8.99 -64.42
N GLU A 918 8.84 -9.50 -64.84
CA GLU A 918 8.02 -8.92 -65.88
C GLU A 918 7.65 -7.46 -65.60
N GLN A 919 7.40 -7.15 -64.32
CA GLN A 919 7.07 -5.79 -63.88
C GLN A 919 8.27 -4.83 -64.04
N ALA A 920 9.50 -5.30 -63.80
CA ALA A 920 10.71 -4.48 -63.96
C ALA A 920 11.01 -4.19 -65.41
N GLN A 921 10.71 -5.12 -66.32
CA GLN A 921 10.98 -4.96 -67.75
C GLN A 921 10.33 -3.69 -68.32
N LYS A 922 9.17 -3.29 -67.83
CA LYS A 922 8.47 -2.05 -68.26
C LYS A 922 9.27 -0.78 -67.96
N TYR A 923 10.09 -0.82 -66.94
CA TYR A 923 10.93 0.33 -66.53
C TYR A 923 12.33 0.26 -67.06
N LEU A 924 12.76 -0.93 -67.58
CA LEU A 924 14.09 -1.17 -68.10
C LEU A 924 14.13 -0.99 -69.61
N GLU A 925 13.03 -0.97 -70.29
CA GLU A 925 12.96 -0.86 -71.73
C GLU A 925 13.63 0.43 -72.22
N GLY A 926 14.66 0.27 -73.08
CA GLY A 926 15.45 1.38 -73.66
C GLY A 926 16.39 2.06 -72.63
N LYS A 927 16.63 1.48 -71.44
CA LYS A 927 17.46 2.07 -70.42
C LYS A 927 18.57 1.13 -69.97
N GLN A 928 19.69 1.71 -69.51
CA GLN A 928 20.82 0.96 -69.03
C GLN A 928 20.83 0.93 -67.48
N VAL A 929 20.94 -0.26 -66.87
CA VAL A 929 21.13 -0.41 -65.43
C VAL A 929 22.53 0.03 -65.04
N VAL A 930 22.63 1.02 -64.21
CA VAL A 930 23.88 1.55 -63.68
C VAL A 930 24.32 0.79 -62.44
N LYS A 931 23.36 0.56 -61.51
CA LYS A 931 23.62 -0.10 -60.23
C LYS A 931 22.32 -0.64 -59.62
N VAL A 932 22.41 -1.74 -58.94
CA VAL A 932 21.30 -2.25 -58.12
C VAL A 932 21.75 -2.24 -56.66
N ILE A 933 20.98 -1.64 -55.82
CA ILE A 933 21.23 -1.55 -54.37
C ILE A 933 20.18 -2.38 -53.67
N VAL A 934 20.60 -3.48 -53.03
CA VAL A 934 19.72 -4.34 -52.22
C VAL A 934 19.94 -4.05 -50.73
N VAL A 935 18.89 -3.56 -50.08
CA VAL A 935 18.84 -3.39 -48.61
C VAL A 935 18.00 -4.54 -48.06
N PRO A 936 18.61 -5.54 -47.41
CA PRO A 936 17.90 -6.73 -46.95
C PRO A 936 16.70 -6.36 -46.06
N GLY A 937 15.58 -7.05 -46.27
CA GLY A 937 14.35 -6.82 -45.50
C GLY A 937 13.63 -5.51 -45.78
N ARG A 938 14.09 -4.69 -46.75
CA ARG A 938 13.50 -3.37 -47.02
C ARG A 938 13.18 -3.07 -48.47
N ILE A 939 14.21 -2.97 -49.30
CA ILE A 939 14.04 -2.39 -50.61
C ILE A 939 15.14 -2.85 -51.60
N VAL A 940 14.77 -2.96 -52.83
CA VAL A 940 15.70 -3.07 -53.96
C VAL A 940 15.57 -1.79 -54.80
N ASN A 941 16.66 -1.02 -54.91
CA ASN A 941 16.67 0.19 -55.70
C ASN A 941 17.53 -0.02 -56.95
N ILE A 942 16.89 0.03 -58.13
CA ILE A 942 17.50 -0.12 -59.42
C ILE A 942 17.80 1.29 -59.98
N VAL A 943 19.05 1.60 -60.14
CA VAL A 943 19.48 2.89 -60.70
C VAL A 943 19.63 2.68 -62.21
N ILE A 944 18.86 3.44 -63.00
CA ILE A 944 18.81 3.38 -64.43
C ILE A 944 19.16 4.75 -65.04
N LYS A 945 19.75 4.71 -66.23
CA LYS A 945 20.11 5.88 -66.99
C LYS A 945 19.52 5.84 -68.40
#